data_d9786fafd3557a1debbcf0267b615f83
#
_entry.id   d9786fafd3557a1debbcf0267b615f83
#
_cell.length_a   1.000
_cell.length_b   1.000
_cell.length_c   1.000
_cell.angle_alpha   90.00
_cell.angle_beta   90.00
_cell.angle_gamma   90.00
#
_symmetry.space_group_name_H-M   'P 1'
#
loop_
_entity.id
_entity.type
_entity.pdbx_description
1 polymer ?
#
loop_
_entity_poly.entity_id
_entity_poly.type
_entity_poly.pdbx_seq_one_letter_code
_entity_poly.pdbx_strand_id
1 'polypeptide(L)'
;MMAIAAHARRMSPRDTFSDSVMCLVFKYSQSVDTTGRAEHKSYAYTKFQIKTNKRNATLMLVPTMYAVAHGGGRRFISEFYNQMTLDANGRPVAKRLLNISTIPHRSNTLSSVLKYMTPTVYGETLFETNILSPFHYKNRRYYKYAVTQLPFGKAQVYVYPRLKNTQVIEARAIVDSQSGKISMVDFEGEYDMTRFYISIIMGKDGFGSLSPARCSMRANFSFMGNKITGMYTTVYGLPKILSDSLNNVADTALMAKVRPIELNQDEADIYKKFYEKRKQITDSLNNNIPEKNFAKDILWDVIGDNVLNRISQGFGKQNQGYFRISPILNPLYMGYSERKGIVYKFDLKGGYRFTENLELGLRFKGGYSMKQHRFYFNIPLTFNYNQKHNGYLKLEIGNGNRISNNRVARKMLGISKPEDNDFLYPLFSEYPGLSLPEISTDIDANNRKLTEFKDDYLRLTNHWSFNDYIGFEVGLVSHQRKAVVESFYKLFNYPSKYVSVAPAVALELLPWGKKGSIFKIDYEKGWKNLLGSNIDYERVEADAQTIFQASRRQSYSIRLGAGFYTRKGDHWDFVDYTNFHDDNIPGGWNDSWSGEFELLPSQWYNASDYYVRGNFTYEAPMIATAWLPLIGKYIEAERLYVSSLVVNHLHPYTEWGYGVTTRAITLGFFAAFKNTKFNGIGCRFGFELFRDW
;
A
#
# COMPACT_ATOMS: atom_id res chain seq x y z
N MET A 1 -14.17 47.15 -11.14
CA MET A 1 -14.97 46.58 -12.24
C MET A 1 -14.09 46.40 -13.45
N MET A 2 -13.45 45.26 -13.62
CA MET A 2 -12.78 44.92 -14.88
C MET A 2 -13.64 43.88 -15.58
N ALA A 3 -14.18 44.23 -16.72
CA ALA A 3 -14.95 43.35 -17.57
C ALA A 3 -14.00 42.38 -18.26
N ILE A 4 -14.09 41.10 -17.90
CA ILE A 4 -13.45 40.04 -18.65
C ILE A 4 -14.29 39.83 -19.91
N ALA A 5 -13.83 40.35 -21.03
CA ALA A 5 -14.38 40.04 -22.35
C ALA A 5 -14.14 38.57 -22.66
N ALA A 6 -15.17 37.73 -22.52
CA ALA A 6 -15.16 36.36 -23.00
C ALA A 6 -15.10 36.41 -24.54
N HIS A 7 -13.93 36.17 -25.10
CA HIS A 7 -13.79 35.86 -26.52
C HIS A 7 -14.45 34.49 -26.77
N ALA A 8 -15.70 34.51 -27.15
CA ALA A 8 -16.38 33.36 -27.73
C ALA A 8 -15.71 33.06 -29.07
N ARG A 9 -14.74 32.18 -29.08
CA ARG A 9 -14.14 31.64 -30.30
C ARG A 9 -15.23 30.90 -31.05
N ARG A 10 -15.65 31.38 -32.21
CA ARG A 10 -16.56 30.63 -33.09
C ARG A 10 -15.91 29.26 -33.38
N MET A 11 -16.48 28.21 -32.82
CA MET A 11 -16.02 26.83 -33.04
C MET A 11 -16.30 26.47 -34.50
N SER A 12 -15.33 25.76 -35.13
CA SER A 12 -15.54 25.22 -36.45
C SER A 12 -16.58 24.07 -36.39
N PRO A 13 -17.30 23.75 -37.48
CA PRO A 13 -18.24 22.64 -37.52
C PRO A 13 -17.60 21.27 -37.13
N ARG A 14 -16.30 21.12 -37.37
CA ARG A 14 -15.53 19.95 -36.94
C ARG A 14 -15.33 19.91 -35.41
N ASP A 15 -15.12 21.07 -34.78
CA ASP A 15 -14.97 21.17 -33.33
C ASP A 15 -16.29 20.85 -32.62
N THR A 16 -17.44 21.32 -33.17
CA THR A 16 -18.75 21.00 -32.60
C THR A 16 -19.13 19.53 -32.70
N PHE A 17 -18.80 18.86 -33.81
CA PHE A 17 -19.01 17.41 -33.96
C PHE A 17 -18.14 16.62 -32.99
N SER A 18 -16.86 16.97 -32.88
CA SER A 18 -15.92 16.34 -31.94
C SER A 18 -16.41 16.44 -30.50
N ASP A 19 -16.80 17.64 -30.08
CA ASP A 19 -17.31 17.90 -28.72
C ASP A 19 -18.62 17.15 -28.45
N SER A 20 -19.52 17.06 -29.46
CA SER A 20 -20.78 16.34 -29.35
C SER A 20 -20.54 14.85 -29.13
N VAL A 21 -19.71 14.21 -29.95
CA VAL A 21 -19.39 12.77 -29.83
C VAL A 21 -18.73 12.48 -28.49
N MET A 22 -17.74 13.31 -28.07
CA MET A 22 -17.07 13.09 -26.79
C MET A 22 -17.99 13.32 -25.60
N CYS A 23 -18.92 14.26 -25.68
CA CYS A 23 -19.95 14.45 -24.66
C CYS A 23 -20.82 13.19 -24.50
N LEU A 24 -21.22 12.56 -25.61
CA LEU A 24 -21.97 11.30 -25.59
C LEU A 24 -21.16 10.16 -24.98
N VAL A 25 -19.88 10.03 -25.33
CA VAL A 25 -18.97 9.01 -24.74
C VAL A 25 -18.88 9.19 -23.24
N PHE A 26 -18.67 10.41 -22.74
CA PHE A 26 -18.60 10.66 -21.30
C PHE A 26 -19.94 10.45 -20.60
N LYS A 27 -21.04 10.81 -21.24
CA LYS A 27 -22.39 10.57 -20.73
C LYS A 27 -22.68 9.07 -20.62
N TYR A 28 -22.28 8.30 -21.66
CA TYR A 28 -22.37 6.84 -21.63
C TYR A 28 -21.51 6.26 -20.50
N SER A 29 -20.27 6.70 -20.33
CA SER A 29 -19.40 6.27 -19.22
C SER A 29 -20.03 6.51 -17.85
N GLN A 30 -20.71 7.64 -17.64
CA GLN A 30 -21.43 7.93 -16.40
C GLN A 30 -22.63 7.00 -16.18
N SER A 31 -23.40 6.71 -17.23
CA SER A 31 -24.55 5.81 -17.14
C SER A 31 -24.14 4.38 -16.79
N VAL A 32 -22.99 3.95 -17.31
CA VAL A 32 -22.41 2.64 -17.05
C VAL A 32 -21.99 2.48 -15.59
N ASP A 33 -21.33 3.49 -15.00
CA ASP A 33 -20.94 3.48 -13.59
C ASP A 33 -22.14 3.34 -12.63
N THR A 34 -23.32 3.79 -13.05
CA THR A 34 -24.56 3.68 -12.26
C THR A 34 -25.33 2.40 -12.45
N THR A 35 -25.21 1.76 -13.60
CA THR A 35 -25.98 0.55 -13.97
C THR A 35 -25.25 -0.76 -13.70
N GLY A 36 -23.94 -0.73 -13.49
CA GLY A 36 -23.10 -1.92 -13.31
C GLY A 36 -23.23 -2.66 -11.97
N ARG A 37 -24.31 -2.43 -11.21
CA ARG A 37 -24.51 -2.97 -9.86
C ARG A 37 -25.16 -4.36 -9.79
N ALA A 38 -25.50 -4.98 -10.91
CA ALA A 38 -26.09 -6.32 -10.92
C ALA A 38 -24.97 -7.37 -10.95
N GLU A 39 -25.07 -8.40 -10.10
CA GLU A 39 -24.18 -9.57 -10.16
C GLU A 39 -24.44 -10.37 -11.45
N HIS A 40 -23.64 -10.12 -12.46
CA HIS A 40 -23.62 -10.94 -13.67
C HIS A 40 -22.50 -11.97 -13.62
N LYS A 41 -22.83 -13.23 -13.87
CA LYS A 41 -21.84 -14.31 -14.04
C LYS A 41 -21.58 -14.56 -15.51
N SER A 42 -20.33 -14.59 -15.88
CA SER A 42 -19.86 -14.90 -17.23
C SER A 42 -18.64 -15.79 -17.13
N TYR A 43 -18.24 -16.41 -18.24
CA TYR A 43 -17.03 -17.24 -18.30
C TYR A 43 -16.05 -16.64 -19.30
N ALA A 44 -14.76 -16.74 -18.99
CA ALA A 44 -13.70 -16.23 -19.84
C ALA A 44 -12.57 -17.26 -19.97
N TYR A 45 -12.10 -17.43 -21.18
CA TYR A 45 -10.90 -18.18 -21.48
C TYR A 45 -9.76 -17.23 -21.78
N THR A 46 -8.60 -17.47 -21.16
CA THR A 46 -7.40 -16.68 -21.38
C THR A 46 -6.25 -17.59 -21.79
N LYS A 47 -5.57 -17.22 -22.87
CA LYS A 47 -4.31 -17.81 -23.32
C LYS A 47 -3.19 -16.79 -23.15
N PHE A 48 -2.13 -17.20 -22.48
CA PHE A 48 -0.98 -16.36 -22.17
C PHE A 48 0.31 -17.04 -22.62
N GLN A 49 1.17 -16.30 -23.30
CA GLN A 49 2.48 -16.75 -23.75
C GLN A 49 3.56 -15.81 -23.24
N ILE A 50 4.68 -16.38 -22.81
CA ILE A 50 5.91 -15.64 -22.50
C ILE A 50 7.01 -16.12 -23.45
N LYS A 51 7.73 -15.14 -24.02
CA LYS A 51 8.96 -15.37 -24.80
C LYS A 51 10.08 -14.55 -24.20
N THR A 52 11.11 -15.22 -23.71
CA THR A 52 12.31 -14.59 -23.21
C THR A 52 13.31 -14.37 -24.35
N ASN A 53 13.41 -13.13 -24.80
CA ASN A 53 14.31 -12.78 -25.91
C ASN A 53 15.76 -12.65 -25.44
N LYS A 54 15.95 -11.98 -24.29
CA LYS A 54 17.26 -11.81 -23.61
C LYS A 54 17.08 -11.90 -22.11
N ARG A 55 17.90 -12.65 -21.42
CA ARG A 55 17.89 -12.75 -19.95
C ARG A 55 19.30 -12.76 -19.37
N ASN A 56 19.44 -12.20 -18.19
CA ASN A 56 20.65 -12.25 -17.36
C ASN A 56 20.23 -12.46 -15.89
N ALA A 57 21.22 -12.54 -14.98
CA ALA A 57 21.00 -12.82 -13.56
C ALA A 57 20.12 -11.78 -12.85
N THR A 58 20.05 -10.52 -13.34
CA THR A 58 19.23 -9.49 -12.71
C THR A 58 17.72 -9.75 -12.81
N LEU A 59 17.30 -10.66 -13.72
CA LEU A 59 15.89 -11.06 -13.81
C LEU A 59 15.41 -11.80 -12.55
N MET A 60 16.32 -12.38 -11.77
CA MET A 60 16.01 -13.01 -10.48
C MET A 60 15.52 -12.02 -9.43
N LEU A 61 15.90 -10.75 -9.54
CA LEU A 61 15.45 -9.68 -8.64
C LEU A 61 13.99 -9.30 -8.86
N VAL A 62 13.38 -9.73 -9.97
CA VAL A 62 11.97 -9.47 -10.29
C VAL A 62 11.14 -10.61 -9.67
N PRO A 63 10.32 -10.35 -8.64
CA PRO A 63 9.68 -11.39 -7.81
C PRO A 63 8.87 -12.42 -8.59
N THR A 64 8.24 -12.01 -9.71
CA THR A 64 7.40 -12.87 -10.52
C THR A 64 8.12 -13.54 -11.68
N MET A 65 9.35 -13.12 -11.98
CA MET A 65 10.10 -13.59 -13.14
C MET A 65 11.17 -14.63 -12.77
N TYR A 66 11.29 -14.98 -11.50
CA TYR A 66 12.28 -15.96 -11.04
C TYR A 66 12.16 -17.29 -11.78
N ALA A 67 10.93 -17.83 -11.88
CA ALA A 67 10.66 -19.07 -12.60
C ALA A 67 11.00 -18.98 -14.10
N VAL A 68 10.79 -17.80 -14.71
CA VAL A 68 11.17 -17.54 -16.11
C VAL A 68 12.68 -17.37 -16.25
N ALA A 69 13.35 -16.84 -15.23
CA ALA A 69 14.80 -16.66 -15.22
C ALA A 69 15.55 -18.01 -15.16
N HIS A 70 15.07 -18.94 -14.35
CA HIS A 70 15.71 -20.23 -14.11
C HIS A 70 15.15 -21.37 -14.95
N GLY A 71 13.92 -21.26 -15.48
CA GLY A 71 13.37 -22.29 -16.36
C GLY A 71 14.29 -22.56 -17.55
N GLY A 72 14.55 -23.82 -17.85
CA GLY A 72 15.43 -24.23 -18.97
C GLY A 72 14.87 -23.80 -20.34
N GLY A 73 13.57 -23.48 -20.42
CA GLY A 73 12.91 -22.97 -21.63
C GLY A 73 13.01 -21.45 -21.77
N ARG A 74 12.80 -20.98 -23.00
CA ARG A 74 12.65 -19.54 -23.32
C ARG A 74 11.24 -19.18 -23.77
N ARG A 75 10.36 -20.15 -23.94
CA ARG A 75 8.97 -19.99 -24.34
C ARG A 75 8.10 -20.76 -23.38
N PHE A 76 7.08 -20.11 -22.87
CA PHE A 76 6.12 -20.69 -21.94
C PHE A 76 4.71 -20.33 -22.39
N ILE A 77 3.76 -21.22 -22.10
CA ILE A 77 2.34 -21.00 -22.36
C ILE A 77 1.53 -21.37 -21.12
N SER A 78 0.47 -20.61 -20.88
CA SER A 78 -0.50 -20.90 -19.85
C SER A 78 -1.91 -20.63 -20.36
N GLU A 79 -2.85 -21.45 -19.94
CA GLU A 79 -4.26 -21.31 -20.28
C GLU A 79 -5.09 -21.31 -19.01
N PHE A 80 -6.10 -20.45 -18.96
CA PHE A 80 -7.00 -20.30 -17.83
C PHE A 80 -8.44 -20.27 -18.31
N TYR A 81 -9.30 -20.93 -17.55
CA TYR A 81 -10.74 -20.77 -17.68
C TYR A 81 -11.29 -20.26 -16.36
N ASN A 82 -11.89 -19.07 -16.40
CA ASN A 82 -12.31 -18.33 -15.22
C ASN A 82 -13.82 -18.09 -15.25
N GLN A 83 -14.45 -18.17 -14.09
CA GLN A 83 -15.75 -17.57 -13.86
C GLN A 83 -15.52 -16.09 -13.52
N MET A 84 -16.16 -15.21 -14.29
CA MET A 84 -16.08 -13.76 -14.10
C MET A 84 -17.35 -13.25 -13.48
N THR A 85 -17.23 -12.45 -12.44
CA THR A 85 -18.34 -11.72 -11.80
C THR A 85 -17.97 -10.25 -11.68
N LEU A 86 -18.96 -9.36 -11.62
CA LEU A 86 -18.74 -7.98 -11.19
C LEU A 86 -19.10 -7.87 -9.71
N ASP A 87 -18.24 -7.23 -8.94
CA ASP A 87 -18.57 -6.89 -7.56
C ASP A 87 -19.58 -5.72 -7.51
N ALA A 88 -20.06 -5.39 -6.30
CA ALA A 88 -20.99 -4.28 -6.07
C ALA A 88 -20.44 -2.89 -6.55
N ASN A 89 -19.14 -2.78 -6.81
CA ASN A 89 -18.50 -1.58 -7.31
C ASN A 89 -18.21 -1.65 -8.82
N GLY A 90 -18.74 -2.66 -9.53
CA GLY A 90 -18.50 -2.89 -10.95
C GLY A 90 -17.07 -3.35 -11.27
N ARG A 91 -16.32 -3.91 -10.30
CA ARG A 91 -14.98 -4.46 -10.54
C ARG A 91 -15.08 -5.91 -10.97
N PRO A 92 -14.33 -6.32 -12.02
CA PRO A 92 -14.28 -7.70 -12.42
C PRO A 92 -13.55 -8.54 -11.37
N VAL A 93 -14.20 -9.59 -10.88
CA VAL A 93 -13.64 -10.61 -10.00
C VAL A 93 -13.58 -11.91 -10.76
N ALA A 94 -12.41 -12.55 -10.82
CA ALA A 94 -12.19 -13.80 -11.52
C ALA A 94 -11.98 -14.96 -10.54
N LYS A 95 -12.86 -15.95 -10.55
CA LYS A 95 -12.64 -17.25 -9.92
C LYS A 95 -12.06 -18.22 -10.93
N ARG A 96 -10.86 -18.73 -10.68
CA ARG A 96 -10.19 -19.67 -11.57
C ARG A 96 -10.80 -21.06 -11.43
N LEU A 97 -11.31 -21.60 -12.51
CA LEU A 97 -11.85 -22.97 -12.57
C LEU A 97 -10.79 -23.96 -13.07
N LEU A 98 -10.13 -23.65 -14.20
CA LEU A 98 -9.04 -24.45 -14.76
C LEU A 98 -7.79 -23.60 -14.96
N ASN A 99 -6.63 -24.29 -14.84
CA ASN A 99 -5.32 -23.69 -15.07
C ASN A 99 -4.34 -24.73 -15.60
N ILE A 100 -3.84 -24.52 -16.81
CA ILE A 100 -2.75 -25.31 -17.39
C ILE A 100 -1.58 -24.38 -17.68
N SER A 101 -0.40 -24.73 -17.20
CA SER A 101 0.78 -23.89 -17.34
C SER A 101 2.02 -24.71 -17.59
N THR A 102 2.86 -24.29 -18.53
CA THR A 102 4.21 -24.81 -18.74
C THR A 102 5.27 -23.98 -17.99
N ILE A 103 4.86 -22.92 -17.28
CA ILE A 103 5.77 -22.13 -16.45
C ILE A 103 6.12 -22.96 -15.22
N PRO A 104 7.42 -23.24 -14.97
CA PRO A 104 7.83 -23.97 -13.78
C PRO A 104 7.44 -23.19 -12.52
N HIS A 105 6.88 -23.89 -11.55
CA HIS A 105 6.51 -23.39 -10.23
C HIS A 105 5.55 -22.20 -10.10
N ARG A 106 4.47 -22.47 -9.37
CA ARG A 106 3.48 -21.57 -8.73
C ARG A 106 2.45 -20.87 -9.61
N SER A 107 1.23 -21.34 -9.44
CA SER A 107 -0.01 -20.73 -9.89
C SER A 107 -0.22 -19.25 -9.47
N ASN A 108 0.50 -18.77 -8.44
CA ASN A 108 0.30 -17.44 -7.88
C ASN A 108 1.02 -16.32 -8.65
N THR A 109 2.12 -16.63 -9.35
CA THR A 109 2.86 -15.66 -10.17
C THR A 109 2.02 -15.05 -11.28
N LEU A 110 1.12 -15.84 -11.85
CA LEU A 110 0.25 -15.43 -12.94
C LEU A 110 -1.00 -14.68 -12.50
N SER A 111 -1.36 -14.73 -11.20
CA SER A 111 -2.53 -14.00 -10.71
C SER A 111 -2.33 -12.48 -10.79
N SER A 112 -1.13 -11.98 -10.57
CA SER A 112 -0.81 -10.55 -10.70
C SER A 112 -0.88 -10.06 -12.14
N VAL A 113 -0.62 -10.95 -13.10
CA VAL A 113 -0.69 -10.64 -14.53
C VAL A 113 -2.13 -10.66 -15.05
N LEU A 114 -3.01 -11.47 -14.45
CA LEU A 114 -4.42 -11.56 -14.84
C LEU A 114 -5.16 -10.22 -14.72
N LYS A 115 -4.76 -9.34 -13.81
CA LYS A 115 -5.36 -8.00 -13.68
C LYS A 115 -5.26 -7.17 -14.96
N TYR A 116 -4.21 -7.37 -15.76
CA TYR A 116 -4.03 -6.67 -17.04
C TYR A 116 -4.89 -7.24 -18.17
N MET A 117 -5.55 -8.37 -17.95
CA MET A 117 -6.37 -9.03 -18.96
C MET A 117 -7.85 -8.65 -18.89
N THR A 118 -8.27 -7.92 -17.88
CA THR A 118 -9.64 -7.44 -17.69
C THR A 118 -9.69 -5.92 -17.69
N PRO A 119 -9.38 -5.24 -18.82
CA PRO A 119 -9.40 -3.79 -18.88
C PRO A 119 -10.82 -3.26 -18.75
N THR A 120 -11.00 -2.28 -17.88
CA THR A 120 -12.26 -1.56 -17.69
C THR A 120 -12.25 -0.26 -18.51
N VAL A 121 -12.70 -0.34 -19.77
CA VAL A 121 -12.62 0.79 -20.72
C VAL A 121 -13.31 2.03 -20.21
N TYR A 122 -14.50 1.88 -19.63
CA TYR A 122 -15.30 2.98 -19.09
C TYR A 122 -14.98 3.31 -17.61
N GLY A 123 -14.20 2.49 -16.95
CA GLY A 123 -13.76 2.72 -15.57
C GLY A 123 -12.85 3.93 -15.45
N GLU A 124 -12.71 4.47 -14.24
CA GLU A 124 -11.79 5.59 -14.00
C GLU A 124 -10.33 5.19 -14.28
N THR A 125 -9.98 3.95 -14.00
CA THR A 125 -8.70 3.33 -14.34
C THR A 125 -8.90 2.13 -15.23
N LEU A 126 -7.97 1.88 -16.15
CA LEU A 126 -8.04 0.76 -17.07
C LEU A 126 -7.84 -0.59 -16.35
N PHE A 127 -6.90 -0.62 -15.42
CA PHE A 127 -6.55 -1.82 -14.65
C PHE A 127 -6.60 -1.46 -13.17
N GLU A 128 -7.39 -2.13 -12.38
CA GLU A 128 -7.59 -1.90 -10.95
C GLU A 128 -7.33 -0.46 -10.47
N THR A 129 -6.06 -0.13 -10.17
CA THR A 129 -5.63 1.19 -9.70
C THR A 129 -4.73 1.95 -10.67
N ASN A 130 -4.36 1.33 -11.80
CA ASN A 130 -3.33 1.85 -12.69
C ASN A 130 -3.90 2.29 -14.02
N ILE A 131 -3.26 3.29 -14.63
CA ILE A 131 -3.55 3.84 -15.94
C ILE A 131 -4.94 4.46 -16.01
N LEU A 132 -4.97 5.78 -16.16
CA LEU A 132 -6.19 6.56 -16.26
C LEU A 132 -6.88 6.30 -17.59
N SER A 133 -8.12 5.79 -17.57
CA SER A 133 -8.88 5.58 -18.81
C SER A 133 -9.20 6.91 -19.47
N PRO A 134 -8.91 7.07 -20.77
CA PRO A 134 -9.23 8.29 -21.49
C PRO A 134 -10.74 8.48 -21.75
N PHE A 135 -11.54 7.43 -21.61
CA PHE A 135 -12.98 7.45 -21.86
C PHE A 135 -13.82 7.69 -20.60
N HIS A 136 -13.19 7.85 -19.44
CA HIS A 136 -13.85 8.23 -18.21
C HIS A 136 -13.87 9.76 -18.05
N TYR A 137 -15.05 10.37 -17.73
CA TYR A 137 -15.25 11.83 -17.71
C TYR A 137 -14.33 12.59 -16.73
N LYS A 138 -13.94 11.98 -15.59
CA LYS A 138 -13.02 12.59 -14.61
C LYS A 138 -11.61 12.80 -15.17
N ASN A 139 -11.21 12.00 -16.16
CA ASN A 139 -9.86 12.01 -16.73
C ASN A 139 -9.71 12.94 -17.94
N ARG A 140 -10.80 13.55 -18.42
CA ARG A 140 -10.80 14.40 -19.62
C ARG A 140 -9.71 15.48 -19.64
N ARG A 141 -9.33 15.99 -18.46
CA ARG A 141 -8.31 17.04 -18.32
C ARG A 141 -6.91 16.59 -18.71
N TYR A 142 -6.62 15.30 -18.73
CA TYR A 142 -5.31 14.74 -19.04
C TYR A 142 -5.12 14.42 -20.51
N TYR A 143 -6.19 14.51 -21.32
CA TYR A 143 -6.20 14.06 -22.70
C TYR A 143 -6.65 15.16 -23.68
N LYS A 144 -6.24 15.00 -24.93
CA LYS A 144 -6.75 15.71 -26.11
C LYS A 144 -7.43 14.69 -26.99
N TYR A 145 -8.51 15.09 -27.65
CA TYR A 145 -9.33 14.23 -28.49
C TYR A 145 -9.40 14.81 -29.90
N ALA A 146 -9.27 13.94 -30.90
CA ALA A 146 -9.56 14.26 -32.30
C ALA A 146 -10.55 13.24 -32.81
N VAL A 147 -11.66 13.70 -33.37
CA VAL A 147 -12.76 12.84 -33.84
C VAL A 147 -12.92 12.98 -35.35
N THR A 148 -12.98 11.83 -36.01
CA THR A 148 -13.23 11.75 -37.45
C THR A 148 -14.53 10.97 -37.69
N GLN A 149 -15.42 11.50 -38.49
CA GLN A 149 -16.66 10.81 -38.85
C GLN A 149 -16.36 9.63 -39.75
N LEU A 150 -17.01 8.51 -39.48
CA LEU A 150 -17.01 7.29 -40.31
C LEU A 150 -18.39 7.04 -40.89
N PRO A 151 -18.49 6.19 -41.96
CA PRO A 151 -19.78 5.71 -42.47
C PRO A 151 -20.61 5.00 -41.38
N PHE A 152 -21.91 4.86 -41.64
CA PHE A 152 -22.86 4.07 -40.83
C PHE A 152 -23.03 4.58 -39.40
N GLY A 153 -23.02 5.88 -39.18
CA GLY A 153 -23.25 6.50 -37.88
C GLY A 153 -22.13 6.22 -36.86
N LYS A 154 -20.94 5.92 -37.32
CA LYS A 154 -19.76 5.72 -36.46
C LYS A 154 -18.82 6.90 -36.48
N ALA A 155 -17.99 7.02 -35.45
CA ALA A 155 -16.92 7.97 -35.38
C ALA A 155 -15.64 7.29 -34.89
N GLN A 156 -14.50 7.73 -35.40
CA GLN A 156 -13.19 7.32 -34.92
C GLN A 156 -12.63 8.41 -34.01
N VAL A 157 -12.31 8.02 -32.80
CA VAL A 157 -11.76 8.91 -31.77
C VAL A 157 -10.28 8.58 -31.57
N TYR A 158 -9.43 9.56 -31.79
CA TYR A 158 -8.02 9.49 -31.43
C TYR A 158 -7.80 10.24 -30.11
N VAL A 159 -7.08 9.65 -29.21
CA VAL A 159 -6.80 10.19 -27.88
C VAL A 159 -5.30 10.34 -27.70
N TYR A 160 -4.88 11.54 -27.32
CA TYR A 160 -3.48 11.87 -27.07
C TYR A 160 -3.31 12.41 -25.66
N PRO A 161 -2.34 11.90 -24.89
CA PRO A 161 -2.00 12.49 -23.59
C PRO A 161 -1.57 13.94 -23.72
N ARG A 162 -1.98 14.79 -22.78
CA ARG A 162 -1.48 16.19 -22.68
C ARG A 162 -0.07 16.29 -22.13
N LEU A 163 0.38 15.24 -21.45
CA LEU A 163 1.70 15.15 -20.83
C LEU A 163 2.27 13.74 -21.04
N LYS A 164 3.59 13.64 -20.99
CA LYS A 164 4.30 12.36 -21.05
C LYS A 164 4.37 11.76 -19.64
N ASN A 165 3.43 10.89 -19.31
CA ASN A 165 3.42 10.19 -18.02
C ASN A 165 2.94 8.75 -18.22
N THR A 166 3.48 7.80 -17.44
CA THR A 166 3.16 6.37 -17.54
C THR A 166 1.73 6.03 -17.10
N GLN A 167 1.02 6.95 -16.43
CA GLN A 167 -0.38 6.76 -16.05
C GLN A 167 -1.37 7.11 -17.16
N VAL A 168 -0.93 7.76 -18.24
CA VAL A 168 -1.75 8.12 -19.40
C VAL A 168 -1.27 7.41 -20.64
N ILE A 169 -2.21 7.14 -21.55
CA ILE A 169 -2.00 6.30 -22.73
C ILE A 169 -2.57 6.94 -23.99
N GLU A 170 -2.05 6.54 -25.12
CA GLU A 170 -2.67 6.82 -26.41
C GLU A 170 -3.78 5.80 -26.68
N ALA A 171 -4.86 6.26 -27.33
CA ALA A 171 -5.95 5.38 -27.71
C ALA A 171 -6.54 5.74 -29.08
N ARG A 172 -7.06 4.71 -29.73
CA ARG A 172 -7.88 4.82 -30.93
C ARG A 172 -9.14 4.02 -30.73
N ALA A 173 -10.31 4.65 -30.78
CA ALA A 173 -11.58 3.98 -30.57
C ALA A 173 -12.53 4.17 -31.73
N ILE A 174 -13.36 3.16 -32.00
CA ILE A 174 -14.53 3.26 -32.88
C ILE A 174 -15.75 3.36 -31.99
N VAL A 175 -16.47 4.46 -32.15
CA VAL A 175 -17.60 4.86 -31.31
C VAL A 175 -18.84 4.99 -32.15
N ASP A 176 -19.99 4.62 -31.61
CA ASP A 176 -21.29 4.96 -32.18
C ASP A 176 -21.57 6.45 -31.91
N SER A 177 -21.80 7.23 -32.97
CA SER A 177 -21.92 8.68 -32.88
C SER A 177 -23.25 9.17 -32.27
N GLN A 178 -24.24 8.28 -32.10
CA GLN A 178 -25.55 8.62 -31.51
C GLN A 178 -25.59 8.25 -30.02
N SER A 179 -25.04 7.12 -29.64
CA SER A 179 -25.08 6.62 -28.26
C SER A 179 -23.82 6.91 -27.44
N GLY A 180 -22.68 7.20 -28.08
CA GLY A 180 -21.37 7.29 -27.44
C GLY A 180 -20.76 5.95 -27.04
N LYS A 181 -21.36 4.82 -27.42
CA LYS A 181 -20.90 3.48 -27.10
C LYS A 181 -19.66 3.10 -27.92
N ILE A 182 -18.62 2.63 -27.24
CA ILE A 182 -17.38 2.14 -27.87
C ILE A 182 -17.60 0.72 -28.35
N SER A 183 -17.33 0.45 -29.63
CA SER A 183 -17.37 -0.90 -30.21
C SER A 183 -16.01 -1.57 -30.26
N MET A 184 -14.95 -0.82 -30.47
CA MET A 184 -13.58 -1.30 -30.54
C MET A 184 -12.65 -0.22 -30.01
N VAL A 185 -11.58 -0.62 -29.32
CA VAL A 185 -10.55 0.30 -28.86
C VAL A 185 -9.18 -0.35 -28.85
N ASP A 186 -8.19 0.39 -29.32
CA ASP A 186 -6.78 0.07 -29.22
C ASP A 186 -6.13 1.03 -28.26
N PHE A 187 -5.29 0.52 -27.35
CA PHE A 187 -4.50 1.29 -26.41
C PHE A 187 -3.00 1.03 -26.62
N GLU A 188 -2.21 2.08 -26.58
CA GLU A 188 -0.75 1.97 -26.53
C GLU A 188 -0.22 2.78 -25.35
N GLY A 189 0.65 2.15 -24.54
CA GLY A 189 1.20 2.79 -23.34
C GLY A 189 2.46 2.12 -22.81
N GLU A 190 3.00 2.73 -21.78
CA GLU A 190 4.16 2.21 -21.05
C GLU A 190 3.85 2.28 -19.55
N TYR A 191 3.93 1.15 -18.88
CA TYR A 191 3.75 1.07 -17.43
C TYR A 191 4.66 -0.02 -16.85
N ASP A 192 5.31 0.25 -15.73
CA ASP A 192 6.13 -0.70 -14.98
C ASP A 192 7.20 -1.41 -15.84
N MET A 193 7.99 -0.63 -16.57
CA MET A 193 9.05 -1.13 -17.47
C MET A 193 8.50 -1.98 -18.62
N THR A 194 7.18 -1.98 -18.82
CA THR A 194 6.48 -2.75 -19.83
C THR A 194 5.81 -1.80 -20.82
N ARG A 195 6.23 -1.85 -22.07
CA ARG A 195 5.51 -1.21 -23.18
C ARG A 195 4.46 -2.18 -23.70
N PHE A 196 3.23 -1.74 -23.80
CA PHE A 196 2.12 -2.60 -24.20
C PHE A 196 1.27 -1.98 -25.32
N TYR A 197 0.68 -2.87 -26.09
CA TYR A 197 -0.38 -2.59 -27.05
C TYR A 197 -1.55 -3.53 -26.74
N ILE A 198 -2.75 -2.97 -26.58
CA ILE A 198 -3.97 -3.71 -26.25
C ILE A 198 -5.01 -3.41 -27.32
N SER A 199 -5.63 -4.45 -27.88
CA SER A 199 -6.77 -4.35 -28.78
C SER A 199 -7.97 -5.00 -28.13
N ILE A 200 -9.08 -4.29 -28.05
CA ILE A 200 -10.30 -4.69 -27.36
C ILE A 200 -11.47 -4.57 -28.33
N ILE A 201 -12.24 -5.63 -28.43
CA ILE A 201 -13.57 -5.65 -29.07
C ILE A 201 -14.58 -5.71 -27.92
N MET A 202 -15.47 -4.73 -27.84
CA MET A 202 -16.50 -4.67 -26.82
C MET A 202 -17.69 -5.56 -27.17
N GLY A 203 -18.38 -6.06 -26.16
CA GLY A 203 -19.61 -6.83 -26.35
C GLY A 203 -20.79 -5.93 -26.78
N LYS A 204 -21.86 -6.55 -27.24
CA LYS A 204 -22.97 -5.82 -27.85
C LYS A 204 -24.01 -5.33 -26.85
N ASP A 205 -24.42 -6.15 -25.89
CA ASP A 205 -25.57 -5.85 -25.01
C ASP A 205 -25.32 -6.20 -23.54
N GLY A 206 -26.02 -5.50 -22.64
CA GLY A 206 -26.00 -5.76 -21.19
C GLY A 206 -24.59 -5.79 -20.58
N PHE A 207 -24.25 -6.86 -19.89
CA PHE A 207 -22.92 -7.08 -19.33
C PHE A 207 -21.82 -7.00 -20.41
N GLY A 208 -22.07 -7.52 -21.61
CA GLY A 208 -21.16 -7.45 -22.72
C GLY A 208 -20.87 -6.04 -23.22
N SER A 209 -21.71 -5.04 -22.91
CA SER A 209 -21.42 -3.63 -23.23
C SER A 209 -20.43 -2.98 -22.29
N LEU A 210 -20.25 -3.54 -21.08
CA LEU A 210 -19.32 -3.08 -20.06
C LEU A 210 -17.97 -3.80 -20.15
N SER A 211 -18.04 -5.09 -20.52
CA SER A 211 -16.88 -5.98 -20.63
C SER A 211 -16.44 -6.16 -22.05
N PRO A 212 -15.15 -6.42 -22.29
CA PRO A 212 -14.69 -6.88 -23.58
C PRO A 212 -15.42 -8.17 -24.00
N ALA A 213 -15.68 -8.35 -25.30
CA ALA A 213 -15.93 -9.66 -25.89
C ALA A 213 -14.61 -10.39 -26.15
N ARG A 214 -13.60 -9.63 -26.60
CA ARG A 214 -12.25 -10.14 -26.82
C ARG A 214 -11.24 -9.06 -26.46
N CYS A 215 -10.18 -9.48 -25.78
CA CYS A 215 -9.03 -8.63 -25.45
C CYS A 215 -7.74 -9.33 -25.91
N SER A 216 -6.92 -8.65 -26.67
CA SER A 216 -5.59 -9.13 -27.09
C SER A 216 -4.55 -8.11 -26.68
N MET A 217 -3.49 -8.56 -26.01
CA MET A 217 -2.42 -7.68 -25.53
C MET A 217 -1.06 -8.24 -25.93
N ARG A 218 -0.18 -7.34 -26.36
CA ARG A 218 1.24 -7.59 -26.53
C ARG A 218 2.01 -6.66 -25.59
N ALA A 219 2.81 -7.26 -24.72
CA ALA A 219 3.59 -6.57 -23.72
C ALA A 219 5.08 -6.85 -23.88
N ASN A 220 5.90 -5.83 -23.92
CA ASN A 220 7.36 -5.94 -24.03
C ASN A 220 7.98 -5.37 -22.74
N PHE A 221 8.40 -6.27 -21.86
CA PHE A 221 9.10 -5.93 -20.64
C PHE A 221 10.59 -5.76 -20.91
N SER A 222 11.19 -4.67 -20.37
CA SER A 222 12.62 -4.39 -20.49
C SER A 222 13.18 -3.88 -19.16
N PHE A 223 14.12 -4.62 -18.57
CA PHE A 223 14.73 -4.30 -17.30
C PHE A 223 16.19 -4.77 -17.24
N MET A 224 17.12 -3.87 -16.97
CA MET A 224 18.55 -4.17 -16.80
C MET A 224 19.13 -5.14 -17.86
N GLY A 225 18.81 -4.92 -19.13
CA GLY A 225 19.28 -5.75 -20.24
C GLY A 225 18.44 -7.02 -20.49
N ASN A 226 17.47 -7.34 -19.64
CA ASN A 226 16.48 -8.37 -19.90
C ASN A 226 15.42 -7.88 -20.87
N LYS A 227 14.95 -8.74 -21.78
CA LYS A 227 13.89 -8.46 -22.73
C LYS A 227 12.93 -9.66 -22.80
N ILE A 228 11.69 -9.43 -22.39
CA ILE A 228 10.64 -10.46 -22.36
C ILE A 228 9.43 -9.93 -23.10
N THR A 229 8.85 -10.76 -23.97
CA THR A 229 7.58 -10.47 -24.64
C THR A 229 6.49 -11.35 -24.08
N GLY A 230 5.42 -10.74 -23.57
CA GLY A 230 4.18 -11.41 -23.19
C GLY A 230 3.11 -11.18 -24.25
N MET A 231 2.34 -12.20 -24.56
CA MET A 231 1.16 -12.10 -25.44
C MET A 231 -0.03 -12.73 -24.72
N TYR A 232 -1.13 -12.00 -24.67
CA TYR A 232 -2.37 -12.44 -24.02
C TYR A 232 -3.50 -12.37 -25.01
N THR A 233 -4.39 -13.35 -24.94
CA THR A 233 -5.68 -13.29 -25.62
C THR A 233 -6.72 -13.82 -24.66
N THR A 234 -7.75 -13.02 -24.38
CA THR A 234 -8.89 -13.39 -23.56
C THR A 234 -10.17 -13.28 -24.36
N VAL A 235 -11.00 -14.29 -24.29
CA VAL A 235 -12.36 -14.32 -24.87
C VAL A 235 -13.33 -14.38 -23.71
N TYR A 236 -14.28 -13.46 -23.68
CA TYR A 236 -15.30 -13.33 -22.63
C TYR A 236 -16.67 -13.77 -23.14
N GLY A 237 -17.62 -13.88 -22.24
CA GLY A 237 -19.00 -14.21 -22.63
C GLY A 237 -19.20 -15.65 -23.08
N LEU A 238 -18.29 -16.54 -22.67
CA LEU A 238 -18.42 -17.98 -23.01
C LEU A 238 -19.59 -18.59 -22.23
N PRO A 239 -20.26 -19.60 -22.82
CA PRO A 239 -21.32 -20.34 -22.15
C PRO A 239 -20.75 -21.14 -20.97
N LYS A 240 -21.62 -21.46 -20.02
CA LYS A 240 -21.26 -22.36 -18.92
C LYS A 240 -21.12 -23.78 -19.45
N ILE A 241 -19.89 -24.28 -19.49
CA ILE A 241 -19.58 -25.66 -19.94
C ILE A 241 -19.21 -26.54 -18.73
N LEU A 242 -18.60 -25.94 -17.69
CA LEU A 242 -18.09 -26.68 -16.55
C LEU A 242 -18.81 -26.31 -15.25
N SER A 243 -18.70 -27.17 -14.25
CA SER A 243 -19.24 -26.92 -12.91
C SER A 243 -18.49 -25.80 -12.20
N ASP A 244 -19.21 -24.92 -11.50
CA ASP A 244 -18.66 -23.84 -10.66
C ASP A 244 -17.97 -24.35 -9.40
N SER A 245 -18.11 -25.66 -9.07
CA SER A 245 -17.44 -26.32 -7.97
C SER A 245 -15.94 -26.55 -8.20
N LEU A 246 -15.50 -26.48 -9.47
CA LEU A 246 -14.08 -26.58 -9.81
C LEU A 246 -13.32 -25.40 -9.21
N ASN A 247 -12.09 -25.68 -8.73
CA ASN A 247 -11.23 -24.66 -8.15
C ASN A 247 -9.77 -24.91 -8.56
N ASN A 248 -9.32 -24.17 -9.56
CA ASN A 248 -7.94 -24.18 -10.03
C ASN A 248 -7.41 -25.58 -10.42
N VAL A 249 -8.22 -26.36 -11.14
CA VAL A 249 -7.89 -27.73 -11.54
C VAL A 249 -6.98 -27.71 -12.77
N ALA A 250 -5.95 -28.56 -12.78
CA ALA A 250 -5.05 -28.75 -13.91
C ALA A 250 -5.48 -30.00 -14.70
N ASP A 251 -6.38 -29.82 -15.68
CA ASP A 251 -6.88 -30.88 -16.52
C ASP A 251 -6.87 -30.46 -18.01
N THR A 252 -6.04 -31.12 -18.79
CA THR A 252 -5.86 -30.84 -20.24
C THR A 252 -7.06 -31.23 -21.08
N ALA A 253 -7.78 -32.29 -20.70
CA ALA A 253 -8.95 -32.74 -21.42
C ALA A 253 -10.13 -31.81 -21.21
N LEU A 254 -10.36 -31.35 -19.98
CA LEU A 254 -11.35 -30.32 -19.66
C LEU A 254 -11.02 -29.01 -20.34
N MET A 255 -9.74 -28.60 -20.35
CA MET A 255 -9.30 -27.37 -20.99
C MET A 255 -9.55 -27.42 -22.50
N ALA A 256 -9.32 -28.56 -23.17
CA ALA A 256 -9.59 -28.71 -24.58
C ALA A 256 -11.09 -28.52 -24.94
N LYS A 257 -12.00 -28.91 -24.02
CA LYS A 257 -13.47 -28.75 -24.24
C LYS A 257 -13.92 -27.28 -24.15
N VAL A 258 -13.23 -26.44 -23.33
CA VAL A 258 -13.62 -25.04 -23.12
C VAL A 258 -12.82 -24.05 -23.96
N ARG A 259 -11.84 -24.52 -24.72
CA ARG A 259 -10.95 -23.71 -25.54
C ARG A 259 -11.70 -23.14 -26.77
N PRO A 260 -11.92 -21.81 -26.86
CA PRO A 260 -12.58 -21.18 -28.00
C PRO A 260 -11.61 -20.90 -29.16
N ILE A 261 -10.29 -20.99 -28.91
CA ILE A 261 -9.23 -20.73 -29.89
C ILE A 261 -8.28 -21.91 -29.84
N GLU A 262 -8.16 -22.63 -30.93
CA GLU A 262 -7.25 -23.77 -31.05
C GLU A 262 -5.79 -23.35 -30.84
N LEU A 263 -4.99 -24.29 -30.37
CA LEU A 263 -3.53 -24.11 -30.27
C LEU A 263 -2.92 -24.15 -31.65
N ASN A 264 -2.04 -23.24 -31.96
CA ASN A 264 -1.20 -23.35 -33.13
C ASN A 264 -0.10 -24.40 -32.91
N GLN A 265 0.60 -24.78 -33.98
CA GLN A 265 1.59 -25.85 -33.95
C GLN A 265 2.76 -25.52 -32.97
N ASP A 266 3.22 -24.27 -32.95
CA ASP A 266 4.27 -23.80 -32.00
C ASP A 266 3.82 -23.93 -30.55
N GLU A 267 2.57 -23.64 -30.24
CA GLU A 267 1.98 -23.74 -28.89
C GLU A 267 1.84 -25.20 -28.46
N ALA A 268 1.39 -26.07 -29.37
CA ALA A 268 1.30 -27.50 -29.12
C ALA A 268 2.69 -28.11 -28.84
N ASP A 269 3.71 -27.68 -29.58
CA ASP A 269 5.08 -28.12 -29.41
C ASP A 269 5.66 -27.70 -28.04
N ILE A 270 5.30 -26.51 -27.52
CA ILE A 270 5.69 -26.07 -26.17
C ILE A 270 5.12 -27.03 -25.11
N TYR A 271 3.82 -27.38 -25.22
CA TYR A 271 3.21 -28.34 -24.30
C TYR A 271 3.84 -29.73 -24.42
N LYS A 272 4.04 -30.23 -25.65
CA LYS A 272 4.66 -31.54 -25.88
C LYS A 272 6.04 -31.64 -25.21
N LYS A 273 6.92 -30.69 -25.47
CA LYS A 273 8.27 -30.61 -24.84
C LYS A 273 8.23 -30.53 -23.32
N PHE A 274 7.27 -29.79 -22.76
CA PHE A 274 7.10 -29.68 -21.32
C PHE A 274 6.68 -31.01 -20.70
N TYR A 275 5.69 -31.70 -21.25
CA TYR A 275 5.21 -32.97 -20.73
C TYR A 275 6.22 -34.10 -20.92
N GLU A 276 6.94 -34.11 -22.06
CA GLU A 276 8.04 -35.07 -22.27
C GLU A 276 9.15 -34.90 -21.25
N LYS A 277 9.59 -33.66 -21.01
CA LYS A 277 10.58 -33.36 -19.97
C LYS A 277 10.10 -33.75 -18.57
N ARG A 278 8.86 -33.49 -18.24
CA ARG A 278 8.27 -33.87 -16.95
C ARG A 278 8.21 -35.39 -16.79
N LYS A 279 7.86 -36.11 -17.84
CA LYS A 279 7.87 -37.58 -17.84
C LYS A 279 9.28 -38.11 -17.61
N GLN A 280 10.29 -37.61 -18.31
CA GLN A 280 11.69 -37.97 -18.13
C GLN A 280 12.16 -37.76 -16.68
N ILE A 281 11.84 -36.60 -16.07
CA ILE A 281 12.18 -36.32 -14.67
C ILE A 281 11.50 -37.32 -13.74
N THR A 282 10.23 -37.63 -13.94
CA THR A 282 9.49 -38.61 -13.13
C THR A 282 10.07 -40.01 -13.28
N ASP A 283 10.42 -40.42 -14.49
CA ASP A 283 11.02 -41.72 -14.79
C ASP A 283 12.44 -41.80 -14.17
N SER A 284 13.22 -40.72 -14.22
CA SER A 284 14.55 -40.65 -13.59
C SER A 284 14.48 -40.71 -12.06
N LEU A 285 13.50 -40.05 -11.45
CA LEU A 285 13.25 -40.13 -10.01
C LEU A 285 12.85 -41.56 -9.57
N ASN A 286 12.01 -42.23 -10.35
CA ASN A 286 11.57 -43.59 -10.08
C ASN A 286 12.71 -44.62 -10.25
N ASN A 287 13.67 -44.33 -11.11
CA ASN A 287 14.81 -45.22 -11.41
C ASN A 287 16.07 -44.89 -10.60
N ASN A 288 16.02 -43.95 -9.63
CA ASN A 288 17.16 -43.52 -8.81
C ASN A 288 18.42 -43.12 -9.60
N ILE A 289 18.26 -42.59 -10.83
CA ILE A 289 19.37 -42.08 -11.64
C ILE A 289 19.55 -40.59 -11.30
N PRO A 290 20.63 -40.17 -10.62
CA PRO A 290 20.85 -38.75 -10.34
C PRO A 290 21.20 -38.00 -11.62
N GLU A 291 20.30 -37.13 -12.08
CA GLU A 291 20.65 -36.14 -13.11
C GLU A 291 21.71 -35.19 -12.60
N LYS A 292 22.77 -34.98 -13.37
CA LYS A 292 23.96 -34.18 -13.03
C LYS A 292 23.65 -32.72 -12.63
N ASN A 293 22.44 -32.23 -12.85
CA ASN A 293 22.00 -30.86 -12.56
C ASN A 293 20.85 -30.78 -11.53
N PHE A 294 20.32 -31.92 -11.08
CA PHE A 294 19.14 -31.97 -10.21
C PHE A 294 19.36 -31.28 -8.85
N ALA A 295 20.51 -31.47 -8.23
CA ALA A 295 20.85 -30.81 -6.96
C ALA A 295 21.02 -29.31 -7.14
N LYS A 296 21.51 -28.83 -8.31
CA LYS A 296 21.66 -27.41 -8.63
C LYS A 296 20.31 -26.77 -8.90
N ASP A 297 19.41 -27.46 -9.60
CA ASP A 297 18.07 -26.95 -9.89
C ASP A 297 17.22 -26.87 -8.62
N ILE A 298 17.29 -27.89 -7.73
CA ILE A 298 16.65 -27.87 -6.41
C ILE A 298 17.24 -26.78 -5.53
N LEU A 299 18.58 -26.62 -5.49
CA LEU A 299 19.23 -25.61 -4.67
C LEU A 299 18.78 -24.20 -5.13
N TRP A 300 18.70 -23.97 -6.43
CA TRP A 300 18.26 -22.70 -6.98
C TRP A 300 16.75 -22.49 -6.81
N ASP A 301 15.93 -23.50 -6.92
CA ASP A 301 14.50 -23.44 -6.63
C ASP A 301 14.26 -23.12 -5.15
N VAL A 302 15.01 -23.73 -4.25
CA VAL A 302 14.91 -23.48 -2.81
C VAL A 302 15.47 -22.10 -2.44
N ILE A 303 16.64 -21.71 -2.93
CA ILE A 303 17.27 -20.43 -2.61
C ILE A 303 16.57 -19.28 -3.34
N GLY A 304 16.31 -19.41 -4.62
CA GLY A 304 15.73 -18.33 -5.39
C GLY A 304 14.28 -18.09 -5.05
N ASP A 305 13.48 -19.14 -4.95
CA ASP A 305 12.06 -19.02 -4.59
C ASP A 305 11.85 -18.65 -3.13
N ASN A 306 12.71 -19.09 -2.23
CA ASN A 306 12.50 -18.95 -0.80
C ASN A 306 13.28 -17.79 -0.15
N VAL A 307 14.38 -17.38 -0.74
CA VAL A 307 15.28 -16.37 -0.16
C VAL A 307 15.18 -15.04 -0.87
N LEU A 308 15.03 -15.04 -2.19
CA LEU A 308 14.93 -13.82 -3.01
C LEU A 308 13.49 -13.37 -3.25
N ASN A 309 12.52 -14.28 -3.16
CA ASN A 309 11.11 -13.99 -3.35
C ASN A 309 10.33 -14.10 -2.04
N ARG A 310 9.13 -13.51 -2.04
CA ARG A 310 8.17 -13.71 -0.96
C ARG A 310 7.71 -15.16 -0.93
N ILE A 311 7.98 -15.85 0.17
CA ILE A 311 7.46 -17.19 0.40
C ILE A 311 5.99 -17.05 0.78
N SER A 312 5.10 -17.69 0.05
CA SER A 312 3.69 -17.77 0.42
C SER A 312 3.21 -19.19 0.19
N GLN A 313 2.89 -19.90 1.27
CA GLN A 313 2.43 -21.28 1.22
C GLN A 313 1.14 -21.42 1.99
N GLY A 314 0.16 -22.09 1.38
CA GLY A 314 -1.04 -22.55 2.06
C GLY A 314 -0.81 -23.95 2.63
N PHE A 315 -1.45 -24.26 3.76
CA PHE A 315 -1.42 -25.58 4.37
C PHE A 315 -2.80 -25.94 4.94
N GLY A 316 -3.00 -27.20 5.26
CA GLY A 316 -4.29 -27.78 5.65
C GLY A 316 -5.06 -28.37 4.47
N LYS A 317 -5.99 -29.32 4.76
CA LYS A 317 -6.74 -30.08 3.73
C LYS A 317 -7.58 -29.22 2.79
N GLN A 318 -8.00 -28.02 3.24
CA GLN A 318 -8.80 -27.05 2.48
C GLN A 318 -8.12 -25.67 2.35
N ASN A 319 -6.78 -25.60 2.43
CA ASN A 319 -6.01 -24.36 2.48
C ASN A 319 -6.45 -23.42 3.62
N GLN A 320 -6.76 -23.98 4.78
CA GLN A 320 -7.22 -23.26 5.97
C GLN A 320 -6.14 -22.40 6.60
N GLY A 321 -4.86 -22.81 6.43
CA GLY A 321 -3.71 -22.06 6.91
C GLY A 321 -2.93 -21.41 5.77
N TYR A 322 -2.30 -20.29 6.09
CA TYR A 322 -1.34 -19.64 5.20
C TYR A 322 -0.13 -19.17 5.98
N PHE A 323 0.99 -19.16 5.28
CA PHE A 323 2.25 -18.67 5.79
C PHE A 323 2.92 -17.80 4.73
N ARG A 324 3.37 -16.61 5.10
CA ARG A 324 4.01 -15.67 4.20
C ARG A 324 5.23 -15.06 4.88
N ILE A 325 6.36 -15.12 4.21
CA ILE A 325 7.60 -14.48 4.64
C ILE A 325 7.98 -13.44 3.58
N SER A 326 8.40 -12.25 4.02
CA SER A 326 9.08 -11.30 3.14
C SER A 326 10.42 -11.86 2.68
N PRO A 327 10.94 -11.45 1.53
CA PRO A 327 12.26 -11.86 1.07
C PRO A 327 13.34 -11.57 2.12
N ILE A 328 14.13 -12.57 2.48
CA ILE A 328 15.14 -12.46 3.55
C ILE A 328 16.41 -11.73 3.07
N LEU A 329 16.79 -11.89 1.80
CA LEU A 329 18.01 -11.32 1.22
C LEU A 329 17.76 -10.25 0.14
N ASN A 330 16.57 -9.66 0.10
CA ASN A 330 16.31 -8.62 -0.88
C ASN A 330 16.75 -7.25 -0.31
N PRO A 331 17.80 -6.62 -0.87
CA PRO A 331 18.27 -5.30 -0.42
C PRO A 331 17.23 -4.19 -0.56
N LEU A 332 16.11 -4.47 -1.23
CA LEU A 332 14.99 -3.56 -1.41
C LEU A 332 14.13 -3.38 -0.14
N TYR A 333 14.35 -4.20 0.89
CA TYR A 333 13.65 -4.09 2.19
C TYR A 333 14.45 -3.28 3.22
N MET A 334 15.09 -2.22 2.76
CA MET A 334 15.84 -1.30 3.60
C MET A 334 15.11 0.04 3.72
N GLY A 335 15.15 0.63 4.91
CA GLY A 335 14.69 1.99 5.18
C GLY A 335 15.83 2.82 5.73
N TYR A 336 15.78 4.12 5.53
CA TYR A 336 16.73 5.06 6.11
C TYR A 336 16.00 6.13 6.91
N SER A 337 16.50 6.40 8.09
CA SER A 337 16.18 7.60 8.84
C SER A 337 17.45 8.14 9.48
N GLU A 338 17.53 9.47 9.68
CA GLU A 338 18.70 10.09 10.30
C GLU A 338 19.04 9.50 11.66
N ARG A 339 18.02 9.21 12.46
CA ARG A 339 18.14 8.66 13.82
C ARG A 339 18.62 7.22 13.84
N LYS A 340 18.07 6.36 12.96
CA LYS A 340 18.29 4.90 12.96
C LYS A 340 19.36 4.47 11.94
N GLY A 341 19.73 5.37 11.01
CA GLY A 341 20.52 5.01 9.84
C GLY A 341 19.73 4.08 8.92
N ILE A 342 20.42 3.16 8.27
CA ILE A 342 19.79 2.11 7.47
C ILE A 342 19.15 1.09 8.42
N VAL A 343 17.88 0.79 8.19
CA VAL A 343 17.14 -0.27 8.89
C VAL A 343 16.79 -1.35 7.89
N TYR A 344 17.24 -2.57 8.15
CA TYR A 344 16.83 -3.74 7.39
C TYR A 344 15.58 -4.34 8.01
N LYS A 345 14.53 -4.55 7.21
CA LYS A 345 13.20 -4.99 7.67
C LYS A 345 12.90 -6.39 7.16
N PHE A 346 12.25 -7.17 7.99
CA PHE A 346 11.57 -8.38 7.53
C PHE A 346 10.19 -8.52 8.19
N ASP A 347 9.28 -9.17 7.48
CA ASP A 347 7.89 -9.35 7.88
C ASP A 347 7.47 -10.78 7.60
N LEU A 348 6.99 -11.46 8.64
CA LEU A 348 6.46 -12.80 8.60
C LEU A 348 5.00 -12.74 9.02
N LYS A 349 4.12 -13.28 8.20
CA LYS A 349 2.68 -13.33 8.48
C LYS A 349 2.18 -14.76 8.31
N GLY A 350 1.47 -15.24 9.29
CA GLY A 350 0.80 -16.55 9.25
C GLY A 350 -0.62 -16.44 9.79
N GLY A 351 -1.47 -17.32 9.35
CA GLY A 351 -2.81 -17.42 9.88
C GLY A 351 -3.37 -18.82 9.67
N TYR A 352 -4.27 -19.21 10.55
CA TYR A 352 -5.00 -20.46 10.46
C TYR A 352 -6.46 -20.25 10.81
N ARG A 353 -7.34 -20.66 9.90
CA ARG A 353 -8.79 -20.60 10.08
C ARG A 353 -9.29 -21.96 10.54
N PHE A 354 -9.73 -22.05 11.80
CA PHE A 354 -10.29 -23.26 12.39
C PHE A 354 -11.72 -23.48 11.90
N THR A 355 -12.50 -22.41 11.88
CA THR A 355 -13.88 -22.39 11.38
C THR A 355 -14.13 -21.07 10.66
N GLU A 356 -15.32 -20.87 10.09
CA GLU A 356 -15.70 -19.58 9.47
C GLU A 356 -15.60 -18.39 10.44
N ASN A 357 -15.78 -18.62 11.74
CA ASN A 357 -15.77 -17.58 12.78
C ASN A 357 -14.49 -17.53 13.61
N LEU A 358 -13.64 -18.57 13.53
CA LEU A 358 -12.44 -18.70 14.37
C LEU A 358 -11.19 -18.67 13.50
N GLU A 359 -10.39 -17.63 13.67
CA GLU A 359 -9.12 -17.46 12.95
C GLU A 359 -8.02 -16.99 13.90
N LEU A 360 -6.86 -17.65 13.85
CA LEU A 360 -5.65 -17.23 14.53
C LEU A 360 -4.70 -16.59 13.51
N GLY A 361 -4.32 -15.35 13.73
CA GLY A 361 -3.35 -14.60 12.93
C GLY A 361 -2.12 -14.26 13.75
N LEU A 362 -0.95 -14.56 13.23
CA LEU A 362 0.33 -14.16 13.79
C LEU A 362 1.07 -13.31 12.77
N ARG A 363 1.61 -12.19 13.20
CA ARG A 363 2.54 -11.41 12.40
C ARG A 363 3.80 -11.12 13.22
N PHE A 364 4.93 -11.25 12.61
CA PHE A 364 6.20 -10.85 13.17
C PHE A 364 6.79 -9.78 12.27
N LYS A 365 6.94 -8.57 12.79
CA LYS A 365 7.67 -7.49 12.14
C LYS A 365 8.99 -7.31 12.84
N GLY A 366 10.09 -7.32 12.09
CA GLY A 366 11.42 -7.10 12.63
C GLY A 366 12.18 -6.06 11.82
N GLY A 367 13.12 -5.37 12.46
CA GLY A 367 13.99 -4.39 11.82
C GLY A 367 15.30 -4.24 12.58
N TYR A 368 16.42 -4.27 11.89
CA TYR A 368 17.72 -4.02 12.48
C TYR A 368 18.25 -2.65 12.07
N SER A 369 18.45 -1.78 13.06
CA SER A 369 19.03 -0.45 12.89
C SER A 369 20.55 -0.55 12.88
N MET A 370 21.19 -0.24 11.76
CA MET A 370 22.64 -0.32 11.62
C MET A 370 23.36 0.76 12.43
N LYS A 371 22.81 1.99 12.52
CA LYS A 371 23.41 3.11 13.26
C LYS A 371 23.33 2.91 14.79
N GLN A 372 22.23 2.32 15.26
CA GLN A 372 21.98 2.08 16.69
C GLN A 372 22.45 0.69 17.15
N HIS A 373 22.84 -0.19 16.23
CA HIS A 373 23.18 -1.60 16.48
C HIS A 373 22.09 -2.30 17.30
N ARG A 374 20.82 -2.08 16.91
CA ARG A 374 19.66 -2.55 17.66
C ARG A 374 18.62 -3.22 16.78
N PHE A 375 18.08 -4.32 17.32
CA PHE A 375 16.97 -5.02 16.72
C PHE A 375 15.65 -4.51 17.32
N TYR A 376 14.73 -4.10 16.44
CA TYR A 376 13.37 -3.71 16.76
C TYR A 376 12.41 -4.79 16.31
N PHE A 377 11.40 -5.09 17.11
CA PHE A 377 10.38 -6.07 16.74
C PHE A 377 8.99 -5.68 17.26
N ASN A 378 7.98 -6.17 16.57
CA ASN A 378 6.58 -6.09 16.96
C ASN A 378 5.90 -7.39 16.52
N ILE A 379 5.25 -8.07 17.46
CA ILE A 379 4.61 -9.38 17.27
C ILE A 379 3.14 -9.28 17.69
N PRO A 380 2.22 -8.86 16.80
CA PRO A 380 0.81 -8.99 17.03
C PRO A 380 0.34 -10.44 16.77
N LEU A 381 -0.26 -11.04 17.79
CA LEU A 381 -1.01 -12.29 17.74
C LEU A 381 -2.49 -11.94 17.88
N THR A 382 -3.30 -12.27 16.88
CA THR A 382 -4.73 -11.94 16.85
C THR A 382 -5.54 -13.22 16.79
N PHE A 383 -6.43 -13.41 17.73
CA PHE A 383 -7.40 -14.49 17.75
C PHE A 383 -8.80 -13.93 17.49
N ASN A 384 -9.29 -14.07 16.26
CA ASN A 384 -10.64 -13.71 15.88
C ASN A 384 -11.59 -14.82 16.35
N TYR A 385 -12.47 -14.53 17.29
CA TYR A 385 -13.39 -15.50 17.85
C TYR A 385 -14.85 -15.28 17.42
N ASN A 386 -15.17 -14.10 16.86
CA ASN A 386 -16.49 -13.80 16.33
C ASN A 386 -16.41 -12.77 15.19
N GLN A 387 -16.46 -13.23 13.95
CA GLN A 387 -16.38 -12.34 12.78
C GLN A 387 -17.63 -11.46 12.62
N LYS A 388 -18.81 -11.91 13.06
CA LYS A 388 -20.05 -11.11 12.95
C LYS A 388 -19.98 -9.83 13.77
N HIS A 389 -19.42 -9.92 14.97
CA HIS A 389 -19.24 -8.80 15.88
C HIS A 389 -17.82 -8.23 15.86
N ASN A 390 -17.02 -8.57 14.86
CA ASN A 390 -15.61 -8.20 14.80
C ASN A 390 -14.87 -8.46 16.13
N GLY A 391 -15.27 -9.57 16.82
CA GLY A 391 -14.73 -9.95 18.12
C GLY A 391 -13.35 -10.57 17.96
N TYR A 392 -12.35 -9.96 18.55
CA TYR A 392 -10.99 -10.48 18.56
C TYR A 392 -10.27 -10.21 19.88
N LEU A 393 -9.35 -11.11 20.22
CA LEU A 393 -8.35 -10.92 21.25
C LEU A 393 -6.99 -10.71 20.58
N LYS A 394 -6.35 -9.59 20.85
CA LYS A 394 -5.03 -9.23 20.29
C LYS A 394 -4.01 -9.12 21.40
N LEU A 395 -2.95 -9.93 21.32
CA LEU A 395 -1.76 -9.80 22.13
C LEU A 395 -0.66 -9.21 21.26
N GLU A 396 -0.08 -8.11 21.68
CA GLU A 396 0.98 -7.41 20.98
C GLU A 396 2.18 -7.26 21.88
N ILE A 397 3.34 -7.76 21.44
CA ILE A 397 4.61 -7.70 22.13
C ILE A 397 5.59 -7.00 21.23
N GLY A 398 6.30 -6.02 21.75
CA GLY A 398 7.27 -5.28 20.94
C GLY A 398 8.26 -4.50 21.77
N ASN A 399 9.23 -3.91 21.07
CA ASN A 399 10.19 -3.02 21.68
C ASN A 399 10.35 -1.72 20.88
N GLY A 400 10.88 -0.69 21.53
CA GLY A 400 11.14 0.60 20.92
C GLY A 400 12.12 1.44 21.75
N ASN A 401 12.56 2.56 21.17
CA ASN A 401 13.26 3.60 21.90
C ASN A 401 12.34 4.81 22.04
N ARG A 402 12.31 5.36 23.25
CA ARG A 402 11.64 6.62 23.54
C ARG A 402 12.67 7.64 23.98
N ILE A 403 12.51 8.86 23.53
CA ILE A 403 13.32 9.98 23.99
C ILE A 403 12.49 10.72 25.02
N SER A 404 13.05 10.94 26.23
CA SER A 404 12.39 11.78 27.22
C SER A 404 12.35 13.23 26.73
N ASN A 405 11.42 14.03 27.22
CA ASN A 405 11.39 15.44 26.89
C ASN A 405 12.47 16.22 27.65
N ASN A 406 12.73 17.46 27.23
CA ASN A 406 13.71 18.34 27.87
C ASN A 406 13.40 18.65 29.35
N ARG A 407 12.13 18.52 29.75
CA ARG A 407 11.67 18.73 31.11
C ARG A 407 12.30 17.72 32.08
N VAL A 408 12.38 16.45 31.68
CA VAL A 408 13.08 15.43 32.51
C VAL A 408 14.55 15.74 32.64
N ALA A 409 15.22 16.09 31.54
CA ALA A 409 16.64 16.45 31.59
C ALA A 409 16.89 17.68 32.49
N ARG A 410 16.07 18.72 32.39
CA ARG A 410 16.17 19.91 33.26
C ARG A 410 15.93 19.59 34.72
N LYS A 411 14.93 18.77 35.03
CA LYS A 411 14.63 18.34 36.40
C LYS A 411 15.80 17.56 37.00
N MET A 412 16.44 16.67 36.21
CA MET A 412 17.64 15.96 36.66
C MET A 412 18.82 16.88 36.89
N LEU A 413 19.02 17.90 36.08
CA LEU A 413 20.11 18.85 36.19
C LEU A 413 19.85 19.93 37.27
N GLY A 414 18.72 19.87 37.98
CA GLY A 414 18.36 20.87 39.01
C GLY A 414 18.06 22.25 38.44
N ILE A 415 17.84 22.33 37.11
CA ILE A 415 17.51 23.59 36.46
C ILE A 415 16.01 23.82 36.67
N SER A 416 15.69 24.56 37.77
CA SER A 416 14.32 24.96 38.02
C SER A 416 13.86 25.94 36.94
N LYS A 417 12.85 25.59 36.21
CA LYS A 417 12.06 26.53 35.43
C LYS A 417 11.24 27.38 36.38
N PRO A 418 11.07 28.69 36.09
CA PRO A 418 9.87 29.37 36.55
C PRO A 418 8.68 28.57 36.04
N GLU A 419 7.68 28.37 36.91
CA GLU A 419 6.49 27.58 36.59
C GLU A 419 5.96 27.93 35.24
N ASP A 420 5.59 26.90 34.48
CA ASP A 420 5.14 26.97 33.08
C ASP A 420 3.93 27.90 32.90
N ASN A 421 4.13 29.17 32.90
CA ASN A 421 3.29 30.10 32.19
C ASN A 421 3.79 30.10 30.74
N ASP A 422 3.26 29.20 29.95
CA ASP A 422 3.62 28.97 28.52
C ASP A 422 3.63 30.26 27.71
N PHE A 423 2.93 31.30 28.15
CA PHE A 423 2.82 32.61 27.52
C PHE A 423 4.10 33.49 27.73
N LEU A 424 4.92 33.21 28.74
CA LEU A 424 6.09 34.03 29.05
C LEU A 424 7.42 33.44 28.56
N TYR A 425 7.40 32.21 28.00
CA TYR A 425 8.63 31.57 27.56
C TYR A 425 9.38 32.32 26.44
N PRO A 426 8.74 33.00 25.50
CA PRO A 426 9.44 33.85 24.52
C PRO A 426 10.12 35.07 25.12
N LEU A 427 9.58 35.61 26.22
CA LEU A 427 10.12 36.80 26.86
C LEU A 427 11.42 36.53 27.65
N PHE A 428 11.59 35.33 28.19
CA PHE A 428 12.80 34.99 28.98
C PHE A 428 13.94 34.40 28.13
N SER A 429 13.69 34.00 26.90
CA SER A 429 14.74 33.57 25.98
C SER A 429 15.61 34.72 25.45
N GLU A 430 15.20 35.97 25.69
CA GLU A 430 15.89 37.18 25.25
C GLU A 430 16.76 37.85 26.34
N TYR A 431 16.90 37.24 27.54
CA TYR A 431 17.80 37.78 28.57
C TYR A 431 19.25 37.33 28.33
N PRO A 432 20.17 38.21 27.87
CA PRO A 432 21.51 37.84 27.45
C PRO A 432 22.46 37.47 28.63
N GLY A 433 21.98 37.41 29.84
CA GLY A 433 22.78 37.13 31.05
C GLY A 433 22.60 35.75 31.65
N LEU A 434 21.60 35.01 31.26
CA LEU A 434 21.41 33.60 31.60
C LEU A 434 21.52 32.74 30.34
N SER A 435 22.69 32.74 29.74
CA SER A 435 23.05 31.60 28.86
C SER A 435 23.27 30.39 29.77
N LEU A 436 22.15 29.80 30.25
CA LEU A 436 22.14 28.36 30.49
C LEU A 436 22.73 27.75 29.23
N PRO A 437 23.74 26.86 29.35
CA PRO A 437 24.17 26.13 28.18
C PRO A 437 22.88 25.69 27.54
N GLU A 438 22.65 26.15 26.34
CA GLU A 438 21.48 25.80 25.57
C GLU A 438 21.37 24.27 25.61
N ILE A 439 20.64 23.80 26.61
CA ILE A 439 19.88 22.58 26.41
C ILE A 439 18.83 23.09 25.47
N SER A 440 19.34 23.45 24.28
CA SER A 440 18.57 23.85 23.16
C SER A 440 17.57 22.75 22.94
N THR A 441 16.46 23.08 22.41
CA THR A 441 15.52 22.12 21.80
C THR A 441 16.26 21.09 20.94
N ASP A 442 17.48 21.35 20.56
CA ASP A 442 18.49 20.51 19.93
C ASP A 442 19.52 20.05 20.96
N ILE A 443 19.14 19.05 21.77
CA ILE A 443 20.12 18.24 22.47
C ILE A 443 21.05 17.68 21.39
N ASP A 444 22.31 18.09 21.38
CA ASP A 444 23.34 17.57 20.51
C ASP A 444 23.23 16.07 20.35
N ALA A 445 23.45 15.55 19.14
CA ALA A 445 23.32 14.12 18.86
C ALA A 445 24.09 13.24 19.87
N ASN A 446 25.15 13.76 20.47
CA ASN A 446 25.92 13.10 21.54
C ASN A 446 25.19 13.07 22.88
N ASN A 447 24.38 14.08 23.20
CA ASN A 447 23.62 14.17 24.46
C ASN A 447 22.23 13.51 24.35
N ARG A 448 21.74 13.23 23.17
CA ARG A 448 20.44 12.53 22.96
C ARG A 448 20.40 11.17 23.65
N LYS A 449 21.52 10.44 23.70
CA LYS A 449 21.60 9.14 24.39
C LYS A 449 21.32 9.23 25.89
N LEU A 450 21.59 10.36 26.53
CA LEU A 450 21.37 10.56 27.95
C LEU A 450 19.89 10.57 28.34
N THR A 451 19.03 11.00 27.42
CA THR A 451 17.59 11.10 27.64
C THR A 451 16.78 9.97 26.94
N GLU A 452 17.46 9.02 26.31
CA GLU A 452 16.81 7.88 25.65
C GLU A 452 16.49 6.75 26.62
N PHE A 453 15.29 6.19 26.45
CA PHE A 453 14.83 4.98 27.13
C PHE A 453 14.63 3.85 26.12
N LYS A 454 15.01 2.65 26.52
CA LYS A 454 14.56 1.42 25.86
C LYS A 454 13.17 1.12 26.39
N ASP A 455 12.23 0.91 25.51
CA ASP A 455 10.85 0.57 25.85
C ASP A 455 10.55 -0.84 25.37
N ASP A 456 10.17 -1.71 26.29
CA ASP A 456 9.62 -3.02 25.98
C ASP A 456 8.15 -2.99 26.41
N TYR A 457 7.24 -3.39 25.52
CA TYR A 457 5.82 -3.29 25.78
C TYR A 457 5.06 -4.58 25.48
N LEU A 458 4.00 -4.75 26.24
CA LEU A 458 3.00 -5.79 26.05
C LEU A 458 1.62 -5.14 26.09
N ARG A 459 0.81 -5.39 25.08
CA ARG A 459 -0.57 -4.92 25.02
C ARG A 459 -1.49 -6.09 24.76
N LEU A 460 -2.46 -6.30 25.65
CA LEU A 460 -3.56 -7.25 25.47
C LEU A 460 -4.83 -6.46 25.25
N THR A 461 -5.52 -6.69 24.15
CA THR A 461 -6.75 -5.98 23.80
C THR A 461 -7.81 -6.97 23.37
N ASN A 462 -8.99 -6.87 23.96
CA ASN A 462 -10.21 -7.53 23.51
C ASN A 462 -11.11 -6.49 22.85
N HIS A 463 -11.49 -6.72 21.63
CA HIS A 463 -12.38 -5.85 20.86
C HIS A 463 -13.71 -6.58 20.60
N TRP A 464 -14.79 -5.81 20.65
CA TRP A 464 -16.15 -6.27 20.34
C TRP A 464 -16.97 -5.15 19.71
N SER A 465 -17.56 -5.40 18.54
CA SER A 465 -18.52 -4.48 17.91
C SER A 465 -19.95 -4.88 18.28
N PHE A 466 -20.69 -3.97 18.92
CA PHE A 466 -22.11 -4.18 19.21
C PHE A 466 -22.94 -4.20 17.93
N ASN A 467 -22.57 -3.33 16.99
CA ASN A 467 -23.16 -3.23 15.67
C ASN A 467 -22.11 -2.67 14.67
N ASP A 468 -22.51 -2.30 13.48
CA ASP A 468 -21.61 -1.75 12.45
C ASP A 468 -21.15 -0.31 12.75
N TYR A 469 -21.68 0.31 13.81
CA TYR A 469 -21.44 1.71 14.18
C TYR A 469 -20.68 1.90 15.48
N ILE A 470 -20.72 0.93 16.39
CA ILE A 470 -20.16 1.05 17.74
C ILE A 470 -19.33 -0.18 18.07
N GLY A 471 -18.05 0.04 18.37
CA GLY A 471 -17.12 -0.94 18.90
C GLY A 471 -16.61 -0.54 20.28
N PHE A 472 -16.16 -1.52 21.04
CA PHE A 472 -15.61 -1.35 22.36
C PHE A 472 -14.35 -2.19 22.53
N GLU A 473 -13.33 -1.60 23.14
CA GLU A 473 -12.09 -2.29 23.48
C GLU A 473 -11.85 -2.26 24.97
N VAL A 474 -11.41 -3.38 25.52
CA VAL A 474 -10.88 -3.50 26.89
C VAL A 474 -9.53 -4.15 26.82
N GLY A 475 -8.57 -3.62 27.55
CA GLY A 475 -7.22 -4.13 27.48
C GLY A 475 -6.40 -3.89 28.72
N LEU A 476 -5.19 -4.43 28.68
CA LEU A 476 -4.12 -4.20 29.62
C LEU A 476 -2.87 -3.81 28.84
N VAL A 477 -2.27 -2.70 29.20
CA VAL A 477 -1.04 -2.19 28.59
C VAL A 477 0.06 -2.18 29.63
N SER A 478 1.19 -2.78 29.31
CA SER A 478 2.37 -2.78 30.16
C SER A 478 3.56 -2.26 29.38
N HIS A 479 4.29 -1.30 29.96
CA HIS A 479 5.54 -0.80 29.43
C HIS A 479 6.64 -0.96 30.47
N GLN A 480 7.80 -1.44 30.03
CA GLN A 480 9.01 -1.42 30.81
C GLN A 480 10.02 -0.52 30.11
N ARG A 481 10.32 0.62 30.72
CA ARG A 481 11.26 1.59 30.20
C ARG A 481 12.55 1.56 31.01
N LYS A 482 13.68 1.44 30.31
CA LYS A 482 15.01 1.38 30.90
C LYS A 482 15.90 2.42 30.23
N ALA A 483 16.55 3.26 31.03
CA ALA A 483 17.46 4.26 30.52
C ALA A 483 18.60 3.64 29.72
N VAL A 484 18.97 4.26 28.59
CA VAL A 484 20.11 3.79 27.78
C VAL A 484 21.42 4.01 28.52
N VAL A 485 21.56 5.15 29.26
CA VAL A 485 22.70 5.49 30.08
C VAL A 485 22.25 5.50 31.55
N GLU A 486 22.23 4.34 32.19
CA GLU A 486 21.75 4.18 33.56
C GLU A 486 22.58 5.00 34.60
N SER A 487 23.91 5.11 34.36
CA SER A 487 24.81 5.88 35.24
C SER A 487 24.41 7.35 35.38
N PHE A 488 23.90 7.95 34.29
CA PHE A 488 23.42 9.32 34.29
C PHE A 488 22.23 9.51 35.25
N TYR A 489 21.26 8.63 35.22
CA TYR A 489 20.07 8.68 36.09
C TYR A 489 20.43 8.41 37.55
N LYS A 490 21.31 7.44 37.79
CA LYS A 490 21.82 7.15 39.15
C LYS A 490 22.57 8.30 39.76
N LEU A 491 23.35 9.06 38.97
CA LEU A 491 24.09 10.25 39.45
C LEU A 491 23.15 11.33 39.98
N PHE A 492 21.97 11.47 39.42
CA PHE A 492 20.96 12.43 39.85
C PHE A 492 19.92 11.86 40.82
N ASN A 493 20.16 10.65 41.33
CA ASN A 493 19.23 9.93 42.20
C ASN A 493 17.82 9.70 41.59
N TYR A 494 17.78 9.54 40.27
CA TYR A 494 16.57 9.25 39.52
C TYR A 494 16.49 7.76 39.20
N PRO A 495 15.27 7.15 39.17
CA PRO A 495 15.11 5.77 38.75
C PRO A 495 15.55 5.59 37.30
N SER A 496 16.38 4.58 37.05
CA SER A 496 16.81 4.21 35.70
C SER A 496 15.83 3.23 34.99
N LYS A 497 14.86 2.70 35.76
CA LYS A 497 13.85 1.75 35.28
C LYS A 497 12.46 2.17 35.72
N TYR A 498 11.55 2.20 34.76
CA TYR A 498 10.14 2.52 34.98
C TYR A 498 9.29 1.38 34.45
N VAL A 499 8.30 0.97 35.23
CA VAL A 499 7.31 -0.06 34.83
C VAL A 499 5.93 0.53 35.01
N SER A 500 5.12 0.48 33.96
CA SER A 500 3.71 0.82 34.00
C SER A 500 2.86 -0.39 33.66
N VAL A 501 1.81 -0.59 34.43
CA VAL A 501 0.76 -1.55 34.10
C VAL A 501 -0.56 -0.81 34.21
N ALA A 502 -1.29 -0.73 33.11
CA ALA A 502 -2.46 0.09 32.99
C ALA A 502 -3.60 -0.67 32.29
N PRO A 503 -4.73 -0.91 32.96
CA PRO A 503 -5.98 -1.19 32.29
C PRO A 503 -6.34 -0.04 31.35
N ALA A 504 -6.83 -0.40 30.17
CA ALA A 504 -7.24 0.54 29.14
C ALA A 504 -8.62 0.15 28.62
N VAL A 505 -9.45 1.13 28.34
CA VAL A 505 -10.74 0.97 27.69
C VAL A 505 -10.87 1.96 26.57
N ALA A 506 -11.48 1.55 25.47
CA ALA A 506 -11.72 2.44 24.36
C ALA A 506 -13.12 2.25 23.77
N LEU A 507 -13.71 3.34 23.34
CA LEU A 507 -14.94 3.39 22.58
C LEU A 507 -14.63 3.77 21.15
N GLU A 508 -15.05 2.94 20.20
CA GLU A 508 -14.94 3.17 18.78
C GLU A 508 -16.31 3.51 18.18
N LEU A 509 -16.39 4.63 17.48
CA LEU A 509 -17.59 5.08 16.81
C LEU A 509 -17.35 5.15 15.30
N LEU A 510 -18.20 4.51 14.52
CA LEU A 510 -18.14 4.40 13.05
C LEU A 510 -19.42 4.99 12.43
N PRO A 511 -19.65 6.31 12.46
CA PRO A 511 -20.92 6.92 12.07
C PRO A 511 -21.40 6.57 10.66
N TRP A 512 -20.48 6.27 9.78
CA TRP A 512 -20.75 5.89 8.38
C TRP A 512 -20.40 4.42 8.10
N GLY A 513 -20.37 3.58 9.15
CA GLY A 513 -20.01 2.16 9.08
C GLY A 513 -18.51 1.92 8.85
N LYS A 514 -18.13 0.66 8.67
CA LYS A 514 -16.74 0.15 8.63
C LYS A 514 -15.85 0.78 7.54
N LYS A 515 -16.41 1.42 6.53
CA LYS A 515 -15.66 2.07 5.44
C LYS A 515 -15.57 3.59 5.59
N GLY A 516 -16.15 4.12 6.64
CA GLY A 516 -16.22 5.56 6.90
C GLY A 516 -15.15 6.06 7.87
N SER A 517 -15.46 7.19 8.50
CA SER A 517 -14.63 7.79 9.53
C SER A 517 -14.63 6.96 10.81
N ILE A 518 -13.48 6.88 11.45
CA ILE A 518 -13.28 6.20 12.72
C ILE A 518 -13.04 7.27 13.78
N PHE A 519 -13.84 7.21 14.86
CA PHE A 519 -13.64 8.03 16.05
C PHE A 519 -13.34 7.09 17.20
N LYS A 520 -12.22 7.28 17.88
CA LYS A 520 -11.82 6.46 19.02
C LYS A 520 -11.56 7.34 20.21
N ILE A 521 -12.09 6.95 21.36
CA ILE A 521 -11.86 7.58 22.66
C ILE A 521 -11.26 6.53 23.57
N ASP A 522 -10.04 6.78 24.04
CA ASP A 522 -9.27 5.88 24.89
C ASP A 522 -9.16 6.46 26.29
N TYR A 523 -9.37 5.64 27.30
CA TYR A 523 -9.07 5.91 28.70
C TYR A 523 -8.08 4.87 29.22
N GLU A 524 -7.01 5.30 29.82
CA GLU A 524 -5.96 4.44 30.38
C GLU A 524 -5.58 4.90 31.78
N LYS A 525 -5.52 3.95 32.74
CA LYS A 525 -5.16 4.22 34.11
C LYS A 525 -4.02 3.31 34.55
N GLY A 526 -2.85 3.91 34.77
CA GLY A 526 -1.71 3.25 35.41
C GLY A 526 -1.90 3.19 36.92
N TRP A 527 -1.67 2.04 37.51
CA TRP A 527 -1.73 1.85 38.97
C TRP A 527 -0.36 1.53 39.53
N LYS A 528 0.08 2.35 40.47
CA LYS A 528 1.30 2.08 41.26
C LYS A 528 1.10 0.77 42.05
N ASN A 529 2.14 -0.03 42.14
CA ASN A 529 2.19 -1.35 42.79
C ASN A 529 1.38 -2.50 42.13
N LEU A 530 0.71 -2.27 41.00
CA LEU A 530 0.07 -3.34 40.26
C LEU A 530 1.14 -4.07 39.43
N LEU A 531 1.33 -5.39 39.67
CA LEU A 531 2.28 -6.23 38.93
C LEU A 531 3.69 -5.62 38.79
N GLY A 532 4.15 -4.92 39.84
CA GLY A 532 5.47 -4.25 39.87
C GLY A 532 5.53 -2.90 39.18
N SER A 533 4.39 -2.29 38.83
CA SER A 533 4.30 -0.92 38.36
C SER A 533 4.78 0.07 39.38
N ASN A 534 5.60 1.05 39.00
CA ASN A 534 6.05 2.15 39.83
C ASN A 534 5.53 3.52 39.37
N ILE A 535 4.63 3.55 38.40
CA ILE A 535 4.03 4.76 37.82
C ILE A 535 2.52 4.78 38.10
N ASP A 536 1.99 5.95 38.48
CA ASP A 536 0.57 6.24 38.64
C ASP A 536 0.17 7.37 37.70
N TYR A 537 -0.84 7.16 36.86
CA TYR A 537 -1.36 8.17 35.94
C TYR A 537 -2.76 7.82 35.45
N GLU A 538 -3.46 8.83 34.97
CA GLU A 538 -4.71 8.67 34.22
C GLU A 538 -4.65 9.53 32.95
N ARG A 539 -5.03 8.95 31.83
CA ARG A 539 -4.96 9.57 30.53
C ARG A 539 -6.23 9.34 29.72
N VAL A 540 -6.69 10.39 29.07
CA VAL A 540 -7.77 10.34 28.08
C VAL A 540 -7.20 10.80 26.74
N GLU A 541 -7.46 10.04 25.69
CA GLU A 541 -7.13 10.40 24.32
C GLU A 541 -8.35 10.23 23.43
N ALA A 542 -8.50 11.13 22.47
CA ALA A 542 -9.49 11.01 21.38
C ALA A 542 -8.74 11.12 20.06
N ASP A 543 -9.04 10.25 19.12
CA ASP A 543 -8.49 10.24 17.75
C ASP A 543 -9.62 10.05 16.75
N ALA A 544 -9.62 10.84 15.69
CA ALA A 544 -10.58 10.78 14.61
C ALA A 544 -9.85 10.72 13.29
N GLN A 545 -10.11 9.70 12.51
CA GLN A 545 -9.51 9.54 11.20
C GLN A 545 -10.58 9.33 10.14
N THR A 546 -10.43 10.04 9.04
CA THR A 546 -11.28 9.87 7.86
C THR A 546 -10.45 9.90 6.59
N ILE A 547 -10.82 9.05 5.62
CA ILE A 547 -10.27 9.05 4.28
C ILE A 547 -11.44 9.22 3.32
N PHE A 548 -11.51 10.36 2.69
CA PHE A 548 -12.50 10.66 1.66
C PHE A 548 -11.89 10.44 0.28
N GLN A 549 -12.42 9.47 -0.45
CA GLN A 549 -12.01 9.20 -1.83
C GLN A 549 -12.88 9.99 -2.80
N ALA A 550 -12.35 11.08 -3.35
CA ALA A 550 -13.01 11.84 -4.41
C ALA A 550 -13.01 11.08 -5.74
N SER A 551 -11.99 10.24 -5.94
CA SER A 551 -11.85 9.35 -7.08
C SER A 551 -10.96 8.15 -6.72
N ARG A 552 -10.79 7.18 -7.63
CA ARG A 552 -9.87 6.04 -7.39
C ARG A 552 -8.43 6.46 -7.14
N ARG A 553 -8.03 7.64 -7.65
CA ARG A 553 -6.66 8.16 -7.60
C ARG A 553 -6.55 9.48 -6.86
N GLN A 554 -7.65 9.97 -6.27
CA GLN A 554 -7.66 11.21 -5.48
C GLN A 554 -8.30 10.95 -4.14
N SER A 555 -7.57 11.25 -3.07
CA SER A 555 -8.05 11.10 -1.71
C SER A 555 -7.67 12.28 -0.84
N TYR A 556 -8.51 12.52 0.16
CA TYR A 556 -8.25 13.43 1.27
C TYR A 556 -8.21 12.59 2.53
N SER A 557 -7.13 12.64 3.27
CA SER A 557 -6.99 12.03 4.58
C SER A 557 -6.94 13.13 5.63
N ILE A 558 -7.79 13.02 6.63
CA ILE A 558 -7.85 13.93 7.77
C ILE A 558 -7.72 13.09 9.03
N ARG A 559 -6.82 13.49 9.91
CA ARG A 559 -6.68 12.92 11.23
C ARG A 559 -6.65 14.05 12.26
N LEU A 560 -7.53 13.98 13.24
CA LEU A 560 -7.62 14.90 14.36
C LEU A 560 -7.42 14.11 15.65
N GLY A 561 -6.66 14.64 16.57
CA GLY A 561 -6.42 13.97 17.83
C GLY A 561 -6.25 14.97 18.98
N ALA A 562 -6.68 14.57 20.14
CA ALA A 562 -6.46 15.32 21.38
C ALA A 562 -6.25 14.34 22.53
N GLY A 563 -5.45 14.75 23.52
CA GLY A 563 -5.23 13.95 24.70
C GLY A 563 -4.80 14.82 25.89
N PHE A 564 -5.12 14.36 27.06
CA PHE A 564 -4.73 15.03 28.31
C PHE A 564 -4.65 14.02 29.45
N TYR A 565 -3.90 14.41 30.48
CA TYR A 565 -3.84 13.67 31.73
C TYR A 565 -4.86 14.23 32.73
N THR A 566 -5.73 13.38 33.25
CA THR A 566 -6.64 13.74 34.34
C THR A 566 -5.96 13.64 35.69
N ARG A 567 -4.97 12.76 35.80
CA ARG A 567 -4.15 12.56 36.99
C ARG A 567 -2.73 12.25 36.62
N LYS A 568 -1.77 12.81 37.35
CA LYS A 568 -0.35 12.60 37.19
C LYS A 568 0.26 12.18 38.55
N GLY A 569 1.06 11.12 38.52
CA GLY A 569 1.86 10.68 39.65
C GLY A 569 3.27 11.27 39.64
N ASP A 570 4.13 10.77 40.51
CA ASP A 570 5.48 11.31 40.73
C ASP A 570 6.41 11.20 39.51
N HIS A 571 6.18 10.19 38.64
CA HIS A 571 7.05 9.86 37.49
C HIS A 571 6.30 9.84 36.15
N TRP A 572 5.28 10.67 36.05
CA TRP A 572 4.48 10.77 34.82
C TRP A 572 5.28 11.27 33.59
N ASP A 573 6.44 11.90 33.83
CA ASP A 573 7.34 12.38 32.78
C ASP A 573 7.78 11.29 31.77
N PHE A 574 7.65 10.01 32.15
CA PHE A 574 8.02 8.88 31.34
C PHE A 574 6.82 8.21 30.64
N VAL A 575 5.63 8.75 30.84
CA VAL A 575 4.42 8.29 30.17
C VAL A 575 4.19 9.14 28.94
N ASP A 576 3.90 8.52 27.83
CA ASP A 576 3.64 9.16 26.56
C ASP A 576 2.25 8.83 26.02
N TYR A 577 1.78 9.64 25.11
CA TYR A 577 0.52 9.44 24.43
C TYR A 577 0.58 8.31 23.42
N THR A 578 -0.47 7.51 23.33
CA THR A 578 -0.54 6.34 22.44
C THR A 578 -0.53 6.75 20.98
N ASN A 579 -1.15 7.89 20.66
CA ASN A 579 -1.32 8.35 19.29
C ASN A 579 -0.06 8.97 18.66
N PHE A 580 1.03 9.13 19.44
CA PHE A 580 2.35 9.55 18.95
C PHE A 580 3.34 8.38 18.94
N HIS A 581 2.89 7.22 18.55
CA HIS A 581 3.77 6.06 18.44
C HIS A 581 4.79 6.28 17.33
N ASP A 582 6.06 6.35 17.75
CA ASP A 582 7.19 6.22 16.85
C ASP A 582 7.21 4.77 16.33
N ASP A 583 6.88 4.57 15.07
CA ASP A 583 7.09 3.29 14.43
C ASP A 583 8.60 3.04 14.31
N ASN A 584 9.13 2.24 15.27
CA ASN A 584 10.54 1.91 15.29
C ASN A 584 10.95 0.98 14.13
N ILE A 585 9.97 0.33 13.53
CA ILE A 585 10.13 -0.49 12.33
C ILE A 585 9.45 0.29 11.21
N PRO A 586 10.17 0.67 10.14
CA PRO A 586 9.56 1.34 9.01
C PRO A 586 8.35 0.57 8.51
N GLY A 587 7.20 1.22 8.33
CA GLY A 587 5.95 0.62 7.86
C GLY A 587 6.10 -0.06 6.51
N GLY A 588 6.89 0.50 5.65
CA GLY A 588 7.25 0.04 4.33
C GLY A 588 7.87 1.18 3.55
N TRP A 589 8.37 0.89 2.36
CA TRP A 589 8.92 1.86 1.44
C TRP A 589 7.86 2.83 0.87
N ASN A 590 6.61 2.50 1.13
CA ASN A 590 5.43 3.17 0.65
C ASN A 590 4.68 3.92 1.73
N ASP A 591 5.34 4.27 2.81
CA ASP A 591 4.70 5.06 3.83
C ASP A 591 4.14 6.32 3.18
N SER A 592 2.83 6.42 3.20
CA SER A 592 2.15 7.57 2.64
C SER A 592 2.40 8.83 3.48
N TRP A 593 3.04 8.68 4.64
CA TRP A 593 3.29 9.70 5.67
C TRP A 593 2.03 10.49 6.05
N SER A 594 0.88 9.92 5.76
CA SER A 594 -0.41 10.52 6.04
C SER A 594 -0.78 10.34 7.49
N GLY A 595 -1.15 11.42 8.16
CA GLY A 595 -1.55 11.40 9.56
C GLY A 595 -0.40 11.32 10.56
N GLU A 596 0.83 11.61 10.15
CA GLU A 596 2.05 11.57 10.97
C GLU A 596 2.80 12.90 10.93
N PHE A 597 3.76 13.05 11.85
CA PHE A 597 4.74 14.13 11.85
C PHE A 597 6.10 13.56 11.50
N GLU A 598 6.77 14.19 10.54
CA GLU A 598 8.02 13.67 10.00
C GLU A 598 9.27 14.29 10.64
N LEU A 599 9.16 15.51 11.09
CA LEU A 599 10.27 16.28 11.65
C LEU A 599 10.10 16.58 13.15
N LEU A 600 8.95 16.22 13.73
CA LEU A 600 8.65 16.48 15.14
C LEU A 600 9.55 15.65 16.06
N PRO A 601 10.41 16.27 16.87
CA PRO A 601 11.19 15.55 17.87
C PRO A 601 10.29 15.01 18.97
N SER A 602 10.43 13.73 19.33
CA SER A 602 9.62 13.11 20.39
C SER A 602 9.77 13.79 21.76
N GLN A 603 10.91 14.42 22.01
CA GLN A 603 11.18 15.19 23.22
C GLN A 603 10.26 16.41 23.41
N TRP A 604 9.56 16.86 22.38
CA TRP A 604 8.68 18.02 22.48
C TRP A 604 7.26 17.66 22.90
N TYR A 605 6.79 16.46 22.64
CA TYR A 605 5.44 16.03 22.99
C TYR A 605 5.41 15.00 24.15
N ASN A 606 6.51 14.28 24.38
CA ASN A 606 6.60 13.35 25.50
C ASN A 606 6.44 14.10 26.82
N ALA A 607 5.64 13.54 27.72
CA ALA A 607 5.32 14.10 29.01
C ALA A 607 4.60 15.47 29.00
N SER A 608 4.02 15.86 27.87
CA SER A 608 3.14 17.03 27.79
C SER A 608 1.86 16.80 28.57
N ASP A 609 1.29 17.88 29.14
CA ASP A 609 0.07 17.81 29.93
C ASP A 609 -1.14 17.53 29.07
N TYR A 610 -1.15 18.10 27.88
CA TYR A 610 -2.15 17.90 26.85
C TYR A 610 -1.53 18.01 25.45
N TYR A 611 -2.23 17.52 24.46
CA TYR A 611 -1.98 17.81 23.07
C TYR A 611 -3.26 17.96 22.30
N VAL A 612 -3.19 18.74 21.23
CA VAL A 612 -4.19 18.78 20.15
C VAL A 612 -3.42 18.70 18.83
N ARG A 613 -3.81 17.78 17.95
CA ARG A 613 -3.18 17.63 16.65
C ARG A 613 -4.18 17.58 15.51
N GLY A 614 -3.76 18.05 14.35
CA GLY A 614 -4.48 17.89 13.10
C GLY A 614 -3.51 17.57 11.98
N ASN A 615 -3.83 16.56 11.18
CA ASN A 615 -3.07 16.18 10.01
C ASN A 615 -4.02 16.14 8.81
N PHE A 616 -3.60 16.76 7.72
CA PHE A 616 -4.32 16.76 6.45
C PHE A 616 -3.39 16.29 5.35
N THR A 617 -3.86 15.37 4.52
CA THR A 617 -3.13 14.92 3.34
C THR A 617 -4.05 14.92 2.14
N TYR A 618 -3.62 15.56 1.07
CA TYR A 618 -4.26 15.48 -0.25
C TYR A 618 -3.38 14.66 -1.17
N GLU A 619 -3.92 13.59 -1.71
CA GLU A 619 -3.25 12.74 -2.71
C GLU A 619 -3.94 12.85 -4.06
N ALA A 620 -3.16 13.00 -5.12
CA ALA A 620 -3.65 12.99 -6.49
C ALA A 620 -2.58 12.41 -7.44
N PRO A 621 -2.98 11.91 -8.61
CA PRO A 621 -2.03 11.33 -9.57
C PRO A 621 -1.08 12.37 -10.19
N MET A 622 -1.53 13.62 -10.30
CA MET A 622 -0.81 14.69 -11.00
C MET A 622 -1.21 16.04 -10.42
N ILE A 623 -0.35 16.63 -9.57
CA ILE A 623 -0.54 17.95 -8.98
C ILE A 623 0.36 18.98 -9.69
N ALA A 624 1.68 18.82 -9.57
CA ALA A 624 2.66 19.79 -10.07
C ALA A 624 3.84 19.12 -10.79
N THR A 625 4.57 18.22 -10.11
CA THR A 625 5.82 17.66 -10.66
C THR A 625 5.59 16.67 -11.78
N ALA A 626 4.42 16.02 -11.85
CA ALA A 626 4.04 15.17 -12.98
C ALA A 626 3.97 15.92 -14.33
N TRP A 627 3.82 17.26 -14.29
CA TRP A 627 3.79 18.10 -15.50
C TRP A 627 5.19 18.52 -15.97
N LEU A 628 6.24 18.29 -15.18
CA LEU A 628 7.59 18.63 -15.55
C LEU A 628 8.15 17.67 -16.64
N PRO A 629 8.79 18.19 -17.68
CA PRO A 629 9.45 17.35 -18.66
C PRO A 629 10.58 16.55 -17.99
N LEU A 630 10.84 15.35 -18.46
CA LEU A 630 11.84 14.38 -17.97
C LEU A 630 11.46 13.68 -16.67
N ILE A 631 11.22 14.39 -15.57
CA ILE A 631 10.92 13.81 -14.24
C ILE A 631 9.49 13.34 -14.19
N GLY A 632 8.56 14.13 -14.72
CA GLY A 632 7.11 13.87 -14.63
C GLY A 632 6.66 12.56 -15.25
N LYS A 633 7.44 12.00 -16.19
CA LYS A 633 7.10 10.75 -16.88
C LYS A 633 6.80 9.60 -15.93
N TYR A 634 7.54 9.47 -14.83
CA TYR A 634 7.49 8.33 -13.93
C TYR A 634 6.72 8.58 -12.63
N ILE A 635 6.12 9.76 -12.46
CA ILE A 635 5.36 10.10 -11.25
C ILE A 635 4.00 9.43 -11.31
N GLU A 636 3.68 8.68 -10.25
CA GLU A 636 2.42 7.94 -10.11
C GLU A 636 1.46 8.58 -9.12
N ALA A 637 1.98 9.23 -8.08
CA ALA A 637 1.18 9.95 -7.11
C ALA A 637 1.95 11.13 -6.52
N GLU A 638 1.24 12.19 -6.24
CA GLU A 638 1.75 13.37 -5.56
C GLU A 638 0.88 13.67 -4.35
N ARG A 639 1.50 14.11 -3.26
CA ARG A 639 0.82 14.37 -2.00
C ARG A 639 1.21 15.72 -1.44
N LEU A 640 0.22 16.40 -0.88
CA LEU A 640 0.41 17.61 -0.06
C LEU A 640 0.08 17.24 1.39
N TYR A 641 0.96 17.60 2.29
CA TYR A 641 0.82 17.35 3.72
C TYR A 641 0.76 18.66 4.48
N VAL A 642 -0.14 18.75 5.43
CA VAL A 642 -0.21 19.83 6.41
C VAL A 642 -0.50 19.20 7.76
N SER A 643 0.42 19.35 8.70
CA SER A 643 0.27 18.82 10.05
C SER A 643 0.47 19.94 11.06
N SER A 644 -0.33 19.94 12.11
CA SER A 644 -0.24 20.92 13.19
C SER A 644 -0.38 20.25 14.55
N LEU A 645 0.41 20.68 15.51
CA LEU A 645 0.42 20.21 16.89
C LEU A 645 0.46 21.39 17.86
N VAL A 646 -0.35 21.30 18.89
CA VAL A 646 -0.33 22.20 20.04
C VAL A 646 -0.09 21.35 21.29
N VAL A 647 0.95 21.67 22.03
CA VAL A 647 1.27 21.11 23.35
C VAL A 647 1.68 22.26 24.28
N ASN A 648 1.87 22.01 25.55
CA ASN A 648 2.11 23.06 26.57
C ASN A 648 3.12 24.15 26.18
N HIS A 649 4.13 23.82 25.39
CA HIS A 649 5.24 24.74 25.06
C HIS A 649 5.42 24.99 23.56
N LEU A 650 4.48 24.52 22.72
CA LEU A 650 4.46 24.75 21.28
C LEU A 650 3.07 25.21 20.83
N HIS A 651 2.95 26.44 20.34
CA HIS A 651 1.69 27.06 19.95
C HIS A 651 1.81 27.84 18.64
N PRO A 652 1.53 27.26 17.49
CA PRO A 652 1.53 25.85 17.13
C PRO A 652 2.89 25.37 16.60
N TYR A 653 3.12 24.08 16.63
CA TYR A 653 4.10 23.44 15.74
C TYR A 653 3.39 23.04 14.45
N THR A 654 3.96 23.35 13.28
CA THR A 654 3.38 22.99 11.99
C THR A 654 4.41 22.40 11.06
N GLU A 655 3.99 21.40 10.29
CA GLU A 655 4.77 20.82 9.20
C GLU A 655 4.01 20.94 7.89
N TRP A 656 4.71 21.35 6.85
CA TRP A 656 4.23 21.39 5.48
C TRP A 656 5.07 20.44 4.66
N GLY A 657 4.44 19.57 3.88
CA GLY A 657 5.15 18.59 3.09
C GLY A 657 4.64 18.45 1.68
N TYR A 658 5.52 18.03 0.81
CA TYR A 658 5.22 17.64 -0.56
C TYR A 658 5.86 16.29 -0.85
N GLY A 659 5.04 15.31 -1.22
CA GLY A 659 5.46 13.95 -1.52
C GLY A 659 5.28 13.59 -2.98
N VAL A 660 6.22 12.84 -3.50
CA VAL A 660 6.21 12.33 -4.89
C VAL A 660 6.48 10.83 -4.84
N THR A 661 5.62 10.08 -5.47
CA THR A 661 5.79 8.63 -5.61
C THR A 661 5.95 8.27 -7.07
N THR A 662 7.03 7.57 -7.35
CA THR A 662 7.25 6.89 -8.63
C THR A 662 7.04 5.38 -8.44
N ARG A 663 7.24 4.61 -9.48
CA ARG A 663 7.17 3.15 -9.41
C ARG A 663 8.16 2.51 -8.43
N ALA A 664 9.32 3.10 -8.27
CA ALA A 664 10.41 2.53 -7.47
C ALA A 664 10.77 3.38 -6.27
N ILE A 665 10.52 4.68 -6.30
CA ILE A 665 11.01 5.63 -5.32
C ILE A 665 9.85 6.48 -4.82
N THR A 666 9.80 6.68 -3.52
CA THR A 666 8.94 7.66 -2.86
C THR A 666 9.83 8.70 -2.19
N LEU A 667 9.58 9.97 -2.46
CA LEU A 667 10.30 11.11 -1.90
C LEU A 667 9.30 12.03 -1.21
N GLY A 668 9.65 12.52 0.00
CA GLY A 668 8.89 13.52 0.72
C GLY A 668 9.81 14.61 1.22
N PHE A 669 9.43 15.86 0.99
CA PHE A 669 10.12 17.05 1.48
C PHE A 669 9.20 17.73 2.49
N PHE A 670 9.72 18.03 3.66
CA PHE A 670 8.97 18.58 4.76
C PHE A 670 9.68 19.82 5.29
N ALA A 671 8.90 20.85 5.63
CA ALA A 671 9.36 22.05 6.30
C ALA A 671 8.61 22.19 7.63
N ALA A 672 9.35 22.38 8.71
CA ALA A 672 8.82 22.53 10.04
C ALA A 672 8.88 23.99 10.52
N PHE A 673 7.86 24.39 11.25
CA PHE A 673 7.75 25.73 11.85
C PHE A 673 7.38 25.58 13.32
N LYS A 674 8.08 26.30 14.17
CA LYS A 674 7.84 26.37 15.62
C LYS A 674 7.36 27.75 15.96
N ASN A 675 6.17 27.87 16.56
CA ASN A 675 5.58 29.17 16.89
C ASN A 675 5.65 30.18 15.70
N THR A 676 5.26 29.70 14.51
CA THR A 676 5.32 30.43 13.24
C THR A 676 6.71 30.73 12.67
N LYS A 677 7.79 30.49 13.41
CA LYS A 677 9.17 30.66 12.92
C LYS A 677 9.64 29.38 12.23
N PHE A 678 10.38 29.54 11.14
CA PHE A 678 10.98 28.41 10.42
C PHE A 678 11.96 27.66 11.34
N ASN A 679 11.80 26.35 11.43
CA ASN A 679 12.59 25.49 12.32
C ASN A 679 13.54 24.56 11.57
N GLY A 680 13.21 24.18 10.36
CA GLY A 680 14.06 23.30 9.58
C GLY A 680 13.35 22.63 8.42
N ILE A 681 14.12 21.92 7.60
CA ILE A 681 13.64 21.10 6.51
C ILE A 681 14.16 19.68 6.67
N GLY A 682 13.42 18.72 6.14
CA GLY A 682 13.83 17.33 6.06
C GLY A 682 13.34 16.66 4.81
N CYS A 683 14.00 15.58 4.46
CA CYS A 683 13.63 14.74 3.34
C CYS A 683 13.43 13.31 3.83
N ARG A 684 12.38 12.67 3.36
CA ARG A 684 12.13 11.25 3.53
C ARG A 684 12.24 10.59 2.18
N PHE A 685 12.78 9.40 2.13
CA PHE A 685 12.77 8.61 0.93
C PHE A 685 12.50 7.14 1.22
N GLY A 686 11.83 6.50 0.29
CA GLY A 686 11.63 5.07 0.25
C GLY A 686 11.99 4.52 -1.13
N PHE A 687 12.41 3.28 -1.17
CA PHE A 687 12.76 2.59 -2.41
C PHE A 687 12.15 1.19 -2.43
N GLU A 688 11.28 0.92 -3.42
CA GLU A 688 10.69 -0.39 -3.63
C GLU A 688 10.50 -0.64 -5.13
N LEU A 689 11.16 -1.66 -5.64
CA LEU A 689 10.92 -2.15 -7.00
C LEU A 689 9.79 -3.19 -6.98
N PHE A 690 8.96 -3.18 -8.01
CA PHE A 690 7.91 -4.19 -8.22
C PHE A 690 6.87 -4.26 -7.09
N ARG A 691 6.44 -3.11 -6.60
CA ARG A 691 5.44 -2.93 -5.53
C ARG A 691 4.18 -3.78 -5.70
N ASP A 692 3.64 -3.85 -6.89
CA ASP A 692 2.36 -4.50 -7.21
C ASP A 692 2.53 -5.86 -7.90
N TRP A 693 3.76 -6.39 -7.93
CA TRP A 693 4.07 -7.66 -8.57
C TRP A 693 3.98 -8.85 -7.61
#